data_6a202b1d712dc1011783b8e5e3cabd29
#
_entry.id   6a202b1d712dc1011783b8e5e3cabd29
#
_cell.length_a   1.000
_cell.length_b   1.000
_cell.length_c   1.000
_cell.angle_alpha   90.00
_cell.angle_beta   90.00
_cell.angle_gamma   90.00
#
_symmetry.space_group_name_H-M   'P 1'
#
loop_
_entity.id
_entity.type
_entity.pdbx_description
1 polymer ?
#
loop_
_entity_poly.entity_id
_entity_poly.type
_entity_poly.pdbx_seq_one_letter_code
_entity_poly.pdbx_strand_id
1 'polypeptide(L)'
;MNEILAPLGGIDDLHAALNTGADAVYLGMSEFSARKNAENFSVEDLKKACDECHRRNVKVYAALNTLIYDSETERFTECVKSAAQCGVDGLIIQDLGAAEIVRRVCPEMPRHASTQMTLNSISGVNAAQSLGYTRAVIGRELSREQIREIAEKAGIELEVFVHGALCVCVSGQCYMSSIFGGRSGSRGLCAQPCRLDFTCGDRHNVISLKDSSLVDHLHELDGMGIASLKIEGRMKRPEYIACSVDACRKALDGQAYDYDRLAGIFSRSGLTDGYYNGTMSDMQGIRSKEDVENSAKALNGIKALYKAEFPRIKADINVEIRPGEPAFAAGSAEGCAAAVTGEVPQPAKNAPLTPESVVERMSKLGGTQFIPGEVTAEVADGLNLPASALNSLRRELTARLDEAVLRKNTPSYRTYPLTSPGSPAHVKNGFEWRCEVYSAEQLRQALELPFGLIYAPIRLLDENTPGKDRIAVIPPFVLQGEEEHLRNRLRELHGMGFTRAMAQTLGHSQLLKEEGWLIHGGHRMNVINSYSAEVCGRFGFEDVTLSFEGTAAQLAEIQSPIPRGIIAYGRLPLMIMRRCPVSGGAPCGRVHLYDDCGRTCGSHICDRRGNQMPVLCGGSSVEILNPDLLIMSDRMKSVEPFDFAVLKFTDEQELKPVLDMYLNDRKPNGALTRGLYFRGAE
;
A
#
# COMPACT_ATOMS: atom_id res chain seq x y z
N MET A 1 -1.28 22.40 0.70
CA MET A 1 -1.56 21.89 2.08
C MET A 1 -1.73 20.40 1.94
N ASN A 2 -0.96 19.62 2.71
CA ASN A 2 -0.94 18.17 2.58
C ASN A 2 -2.18 17.56 3.22
N GLU A 3 -2.66 16.49 2.60
CA GLU A 3 -3.79 15.70 3.07
C GLU A 3 -3.37 14.80 4.23
N ILE A 4 -3.99 14.93 5.42
CA ILE A 4 -3.88 13.92 6.48
C ILE A 4 -4.86 12.80 6.15
N LEU A 5 -4.33 11.62 5.84
CA LEU A 5 -5.11 10.45 5.45
C LEU A 5 -5.25 9.48 6.62
N ALA A 6 -6.45 9.44 7.21
CA ALA A 6 -6.76 8.64 8.39
C ALA A 6 -7.29 7.24 8.03
N PRO A 7 -6.91 6.19 8.80
CA PRO A 7 -7.45 4.84 8.61
C PRO A 7 -8.83 4.69 9.25
N LEU A 8 -9.74 3.95 8.60
CA LEU A 8 -10.99 3.48 9.22
C LEU A 8 -11.04 1.94 9.17
N GLY A 9 -11.24 1.31 10.31
CA GLY A 9 -11.46 -0.14 10.45
C GLY A 9 -12.92 -0.52 10.39
N GLY A 10 -13.81 0.39 10.81
CA GLY A 10 -15.26 0.29 10.79
C GLY A 10 -15.90 1.66 10.89
N ILE A 11 -17.24 1.71 10.85
CA ILE A 11 -18.00 2.97 10.85
C ILE A 11 -17.80 3.79 12.14
N ASP A 12 -17.54 3.13 13.27
CA ASP A 12 -17.33 3.78 14.56
C ASP A 12 -16.07 4.66 14.60
N ASP A 13 -15.11 4.41 13.71
CA ASP A 13 -13.87 5.17 13.59
C ASP A 13 -14.07 6.55 12.94
N LEU A 14 -15.17 6.70 12.19
CA LEU A 14 -15.41 7.86 11.33
C LEU A 14 -15.37 9.18 12.08
N HIS A 15 -16.11 9.28 13.19
CA HIS A 15 -16.14 10.51 14.00
C HIS A 15 -14.78 10.82 14.64
N ALA A 16 -14.00 9.78 14.98
CA ALA A 16 -12.67 9.99 15.53
C ALA A 16 -11.74 10.66 14.50
N ALA A 17 -11.80 10.24 13.22
CA ALA A 17 -11.03 10.84 12.15
C ALA A 17 -11.51 12.25 11.78
N LEU A 18 -12.81 12.41 11.56
CA LEU A 18 -13.42 13.67 11.12
C LEU A 18 -13.25 14.78 12.17
N ASN A 19 -13.56 14.47 13.45
CA ASN A 19 -13.59 15.44 14.53
C ASN A 19 -12.20 15.79 15.08
N THR A 20 -11.14 15.17 14.55
CA THR A 20 -9.75 15.56 14.87
C THR A 20 -9.01 16.16 13.68
N GLY A 21 -9.70 16.33 12.53
CA GLY A 21 -9.18 17.11 11.42
C GLY A 21 -8.50 16.29 10.30
N ALA A 22 -8.91 15.06 10.04
CA ALA A 22 -8.48 14.32 8.86
C ALA A 22 -9.01 14.98 7.58
N ASP A 23 -8.21 15.09 6.53
CA ASP A 23 -8.57 15.65 5.22
C ASP A 23 -9.06 14.58 4.26
N ALA A 24 -8.67 13.34 4.50
CA ALA A 24 -9.16 12.17 3.79
C ALA A 24 -9.19 10.96 4.75
N VAL A 25 -10.00 9.97 4.38
CA VAL A 25 -10.05 8.68 5.05
C VAL A 25 -9.82 7.54 4.07
N TYR A 26 -9.19 6.45 4.54
CA TYR A 26 -9.13 5.23 3.75
C TYR A 26 -9.67 4.05 4.55
N LEU A 27 -10.44 3.22 3.86
CA LEU A 27 -11.17 2.11 4.45
C LEU A 27 -11.09 0.86 3.58
N GLY A 28 -11.44 -0.29 4.13
CA GLY A 28 -11.58 -1.53 3.38
C GLY A 28 -13.05 -1.87 3.20
N MET A 29 -13.40 -2.38 2.04
CA MET A 29 -14.69 -3.04 1.85
C MET A 29 -14.65 -4.45 2.45
N SER A 30 -15.80 -5.09 2.61
CA SER A 30 -15.91 -6.45 3.17
C SER A 30 -15.10 -7.50 2.42
N GLU A 31 -14.82 -7.26 1.13
CA GLU A 31 -13.97 -8.10 0.29
C GLU A 31 -12.75 -7.32 -0.24
N PHE A 32 -11.72 -8.05 -0.68
CA PHE A 32 -10.51 -7.54 -1.35
C PHE A 32 -9.69 -6.50 -0.58
N SER A 33 -9.81 -6.48 0.75
CA SER A 33 -9.06 -5.57 1.61
C SER A 33 -7.86 -6.27 2.27
N ALA A 34 -6.68 -5.62 2.25
CA ALA A 34 -5.45 -6.12 2.89
C ALA A 34 -5.52 -6.15 4.44
N ARG A 35 -6.65 -5.85 5.05
CA ARG A 35 -6.95 -6.01 6.47
C ARG A 35 -8.29 -6.74 6.63
N LYS A 36 -8.35 -7.99 6.12
CA LYS A 36 -9.57 -8.83 6.14
C LYS A 36 -10.15 -9.02 7.55
N ASN A 37 -9.33 -8.98 8.59
CA ASN A 37 -9.73 -9.10 9.99
C ASN A 37 -10.20 -7.78 10.63
N ALA A 38 -10.19 -6.64 9.94
CA ALA A 38 -10.91 -5.44 10.37
C ALA A 38 -12.42 -5.66 10.19
N GLU A 39 -13.24 -4.84 10.82
CA GLU A 39 -14.69 -4.89 10.64
C GLU A 39 -15.07 -4.67 9.18
N ASN A 40 -14.32 -3.78 8.49
CA ASN A 40 -14.52 -3.36 7.11
C ASN A 40 -15.94 -2.77 6.88
N PHE A 41 -16.20 -2.31 5.67
CA PHE A 41 -17.42 -1.58 5.35
C PHE A 41 -18.32 -2.40 4.42
N SER A 42 -19.60 -2.54 4.80
CA SER A 42 -20.66 -2.92 3.87
C SER A 42 -20.86 -1.81 2.84
N VAL A 43 -21.58 -2.08 1.75
CA VAL A 43 -21.91 -1.05 0.76
C VAL A 43 -22.73 0.08 1.39
N GLU A 44 -23.63 -0.26 2.33
CA GLU A 44 -24.44 0.71 3.06
C GLU A 44 -23.58 1.60 3.98
N ASP A 45 -22.66 1.01 4.74
CA ASP A 45 -21.76 1.78 5.61
C ASP A 45 -20.77 2.63 4.79
N LEU A 46 -20.29 2.13 3.64
CA LEU A 46 -19.48 2.88 2.71
C LEU A 46 -20.21 4.12 2.21
N LYS A 47 -21.50 3.98 1.82
CA LYS A 47 -22.30 5.11 1.38
C LYS A 47 -22.49 6.14 2.49
N LYS A 48 -22.77 5.71 3.71
CA LYS A 48 -22.86 6.60 4.88
C LYS A 48 -21.52 7.33 5.13
N ALA A 49 -20.40 6.60 5.07
CA ALA A 49 -19.08 7.19 5.27
C ALA A 49 -18.76 8.23 4.18
N CYS A 50 -19.07 7.95 2.91
CA CYS A 50 -18.92 8.91 1.82
C CYS A 50 -19.75 10.18 2.08
N ASP A 51 -21.04 10.03 2.41
CA ASP A 51 -21.91 11.17 2.64
C ASP A 51 -21.42 12.05 3.80
N GLU A 52 -21.05 11.43 4.94
CA GLU A 52 -20.54 12.15 6.10
C GLU A 52 -19.20 12.84 5.84
N CYS A 53 -18.31 12.22 5.06
CA CYS A 53 -17.04 12.83 4.66
C CYS A 53 -17.24 13.98 3.67
N HIS A 54 -18.03 13.76 2.63
CA HIS A 54 -18.23 14.77 1.56
C HIS A 54 -18.97 16.02 2.05
N ARG A 55 -19.89 15.90 3.03
CA ARG A 55 -20.48 17.04 3.74
C ARG A 55 -19.43 17.94 4.38
N ARG A 56 -18.26 17.37 4.75
CA ARG A 56 -17.14 18.04 5.43
C ARG A 56 -15.98 18.35 4.51
N ASN A 57 -16.15 18.18 3.20
CA ASN A 57 -15.08 18.30 2.21
C ASN A 57 -13.87 17.39 2.54
N VAL A 58 -14.16 16.16 3.01
CA VAL A 58 -13.18 15.10 3.30
C VAL A 58 -13.30 14.01 2.25
N LYS A 59 -12.18 13.56 1.70
CA LYS A 59 -12.15 12.52 0.65
C LYS A 59 -12.22 11.11 1.25
N VAL A 60 -12.72 10.15 0.44
CA VAL A 60 -12.83 8.75 0.82
C VAL A 60 -12.13 7.86 -0.19
N TYR A 61 -11.13 7.07 0.25
CA TYR A 61 -10.45 6.11 -0.60
C TYR A 61 -10.75 4.68 -0.17
N ALA A 62 -11.27 3.86 -1.10
CA ALA A 62 -11.52 2.45 -0.82
C ALA A 62 -10.30 1.59 -1.16
N ALA A 63 -9.86 0.78 -0.20
CA ALA A 63 -8.74 -0.13 -0.36
C ALA A 63 -9.23 -1.49 -0.89
N LEU A 64 -9.07 -1.71 -2.20
CA LEU A 64 -9.22 -2.98 -2.90
C LEU A 64 -7.82 -3.52 -3.24
N ASN A 65 -6.99 -3.67 -2.22
CA ASN A 65 -5.54 -3.81 -2.34
C ASN A 65 -5.04 -5.21 -2.00
N THR A 66 -5.76 -6.23 -2.43
CA THR A 66 -5.32 -7.63 -2.41
C THR A 66 -5.00 -8.12 -3.81
N LEU A 67 -4.20 -9.18 -3.92
CA LEU A 67 -4.14 -9.99 -5.12
C LEU A 67 -5.50 -10.67 -5.33
N ILE A 68 -5.91 -10.84 -6.58
CA ILE A 68 -7.16 -11.51 -6.95
C ILE A 68 -6.88 -12.73 -7.83
N TYR A 69 -7.66 -13.78 -7.68
CA TYR A 69 -7.67 -14.92 -8.60
C TYR A 69 -8.67 -14.69 -9.75
N ASP A 70 -8.50 -15.37 -10.87
CA ASP A 70 -9.45 -15.29 -11.99
C ASP A 70 -10.89 -15.64 -11.56
N SER A 71 -11.06 -16.61 -10.65
CA SER A 71 -12.36 -17.00 -10.08
C SER A 71 -13.01 -15.90 -9.23
N GLU A 72 -12.32 -14.84 -8.89
CA GLU A 72 -12.80 -13.72 -8.08
C GLU A 72 -13.14 -12.48 -8.92
N THR A 73 -12.89 -12.52 -10.22
CA THR A 73 -13.01 -11.37 -11.14
C THR A 73 -14.40 -10.75 -11.16
N GLU A 74 -15.47 -11.56 -11.15
CA GLU A 74 -16.85 -11.05 -11.14
C GLU A 74 -17.15 -10.31 -9.84
N ARG A 75 -16.80 -10.92 -8.69
CA ARG A 75 -17.01 -10.30 -7.37
C ARG A 75 -16.20 -9.01 -7.22
N PHE A 76 -14.96 -9.00 -7.71
CA PHE A 76 -14.14 -7.80 -7.72
C PHE A 76 -14.76 -6.69 -8.57
N THR A 77 -15.30 -7.04 -9.74
CA THR A 77 -16.01 -6.10 -10.62
C THR A 77 -17.21 -5.46 -9.92
N GLU A 78 -18.02 -6.26 -9.19
CA GLU A 78 -19.17 -5.73 -8.44
C GLU A 78 -18.72 -4.83 -7.27
N CYS A 79 -17.59 -5.14 -6.61
CA CYS A 79 -17.02 -4.23 -5.60
C CYS A 79 -16.61 -2.88 -6.21
N VAL A 80 -16.00 -2.87 -7.40
CA VAL A 80 -15.63 -1.63 -8.13
C VAL A 80 -16.88 -0.81 -8.47
N LYS A 81 -17.94 -1.44 -8.99
CA LYS A 81 -19.22 -0.76 -9.30
C LYS A 81 -19.88 -0.18 -8.05
N SER A 82 -19.89 -0.95 -6.96
CA SER A 82 -20.46 -0.51 -5.68
C SER A 82 -19.68 0.68 -5.11
N ALA A 83 -18.35 0.66 -5.18
CA ALA A 83 -17.51 1.79 -4.77
C ALA A 83 -17.79 3.05 -5.60
N ALA A 84 -17.95 2.89 -6.93
CA ALA A 84 -18.32 3.98 -7.83
C ALA A 84 -19.71 4.56 -7.52
N GLN A 85 -20.70 3.70 -7.24
CA GLN A 85 -22.05 4.14 -6.86
C GLN A 85 -22.09 4.85 -5.51
N CYS A 86 -21.27 4.45 -4.55
CA CYS A 86 -21.13 5.14 -3.27
C CYS A 86 -20.44 6.50 -3.38
N GLY A 87 -19.71 6.74 -4.48
CA GLY A 87 -19.02 8.00 -4.74
C GLY A 87 -17.67 8.09 -4.03
N VAL A 88 -16.88 7.00 -3.95
CA VAL A 88 -15.51 7.09 -3.41
C VAL A 88 -14.63 7.95 -4.31
N ASP A 89 -13.66 8.66 -3.74
CA ASP A 89 -12.76 9.56 -4.48
C ASP A 89 -11.60 8.83 -5.18
N GLY A 90 -11.39 7.55 -4.86
CA GLY A 90 -10.39 6.72 -5.53
C GLY A 90 -10.24 5.34 -4.90
N LEU A 91 -9.54 4.47 -5.62
CA LEU A 91 -9.27 3.08 -5.21
C LEU A 91 -7.77 2.86 -4.99
N ILE A 92 -7.40 2.29 -3.83
CA ILE A 92 -6.04 1.88 -3.53
C ILE A 92 -5.88 0.42 -3.99
N ILE A 93 -4.99 0.16 -4.97
CA ILE A 93 -4.88 -1.13 -5.67
C ILE A 93 -3.44 -1.61 -5.68
N GLN A 94 -3.23 -2.91 -5.46
CA GLN A 94 -1.94 -3.59 -5.54
C GLN A 94 -1.77 -4.41 -6.83
N ASP A 95 -2.80 -5.18 -7.20
CA ASP A 95 -2.76 -6.15 -8.29
C ASP A 95 -2.87 -5.45 -9.65
N LEU A 96 -1.94 -5.73 -10.55
CA LEU A 96 -1.93 -5.17 -11.91
C LEU A 96 -3.20 -5.52 -12.70
N GLY A 97 -3.70 -6.75 -12.52
CA GLY A 97 -4.95 -7.20 -13.14
C GLY A 97 -6.18 -6.52 -12.53
N ALA A 98 -6.20 -6.35 -11.21
CA ALA A 98 -7.24 -5.57 -10.54
C ALA A 98 -7.28 -4.11 -11.06
N ALA A 99 -6.13 -3.48 -11.24
CA ALA A 99 -6.04 -2.14 -11.81
C ALA A 99 -6.55 -2.08 -13.26
N GLU A 100 -6.26 -3.11 -14.05
CA GLU A 100 -6.77 -3.23 -15.41
C GLU A 100 -8.29 -3.42 -15.45
N ILE A 101 -8.86 -4.22 -14.52
CA ILE A 101 -10.31 -4.39 -14.37
C ILE A 101 -10.95 -3.03 -14.03
N VAL A 102 -10.41 -2.28 -13.07
CA VAL A 102 -10.92 -0.93 -12.76
C VAL A 102 -10.86 -0.02 -13.98
N ARG A 103 -9.76 -0.02 -14.73
CA ARG A 103 -9.63 0.78 -15.95
C ARG A 103 -10.71 0.47 -17.00
N ARG A 104 -11.15 -0.80 -17.11
CA ARG A 104 -12.20 -1.23 -18.04
C ARG A 104 -13.60 -0.93 -17.52
N VAL A 105 -13.81 -1.18 -16.25
CA VAL A 105 -15.16 -1.09 -15.63
C VAL A 105 -15.50 0.35 -15.26
N CYS A 106 -14.53 1.12 -14.77
CA CYS A 106 -14.72 2.51 -14.32
C CYS A 106 -13.47 3.34 -14.66
N PRO A 107 -13.28 3.72 -15.94
CA PRO A 107 -12.04 4.37 -16.41
C PRO A 107 -11.75 5.72 -15.75
N GLU A 108 -12.77 6.43 -15.30
CA GLU A 108 -12.68 7.74 -14.64
C GLU A 108 -12.29 7.64 -13.16
N MET A 109 -12.36 6.44 -12.54
CA MET A 109 -12.03 6.21 -11.14
C MET A 109 -10.53 6.40 -10.90
N PRO A 110 -10.11 7.33 -10.03
CA PRO A 110 -8.72 7.49 -9.65
C PRO A 110 -8.15 6.19 -9.02
N ARG A 111 -6.96 5.79 -9.47
CA ARG A 111 -6.26 4.61 -8.97
C ARG A 111 -5.01 5.04 -8.24
N HIS A 112 -4.89 4.66 -6.97
CA HIS A 112 -3.73 4.90 -6.15
C HIS A 112 -2.94 3.60 -6.04
N ALA A 113 -1.66 3.63 -6.42
CA ALA A 113 -0.79 2.48 -6.32
C ALA A 113 -0.49 2.19 -4.85
N SER A 114 -0.91 1.01 -4.38
CA SER A 114 -0.66 0.57 -3.01
C SER A 114 0.83 0.47 -2.71
N THR A 115 1.24 0.72 -1.46
CA THR A 115 2.61 0.45 -1.00
C THR A 115 3.05 -1.01 -1.26
N GLN A 116 2.10 -1.94 -1.38
CA GLN A 116 2.37 -3.35 -1.69
C GLN A 116 2.84 -3.58 -3.14
N MET A 117 2.83 -2.56 -4.01
CA MET A 117 3.42 -2.63 -5.35
C MET A 117 4.95 -2.42 -5.36
N THR A 118 5.55 -2.20 -4.19
CA THR A 118 7.02 -2.07 -4.05
C THR A 118 7.58 -0.87 -4.84
N LEU A 119 6.99 0.32 -4.66
CA LEU A 119 7.40 1.54 -5.35
C LEU A 119 8.47 2.27 -4.54
N ASN A 120 9.74 1.86 -4.72
CA ASN A 120 10.88 2.31 -3.92
C ASN A 120 11.91 3.12 -4.74
N SER A 121 11.56 3.48 -5.98
CA SER A 121 12.40 4.28 -6.86
C SER A 121 11.55 5.08 -7.84
N ILE A 122 12.17 6.06 -8.49
CA ILE A 122 11.50 6.87 -9.52
C ILE A 122 11.05 6.03 -10.72
N SER A 123 11.83 5.02 -11.12
CA SER A 123 11.39 4.10 -12.19
C SER A 123 10.12 3.34 -11.79
N GLY A 124 9.95 2.96 -10.53
CA GLY A 124 8.72 2.34 -10.04
C GLY A 124 7.52 3.27 -10.10
N VAL A 125 7.70 4.52 -9.70
CA VAL A 125 6.65 5.57 -9.77
C VAL A 125 6.27 5.87 -11.23
N ASN A 126 7.24 6.00 -12.11
CA ASN A 126 7.01 6.23 -13.55
C ASN A 126 6.27 5.05 -14.20
N ALA A 127 6.61 3.82 -13.83
CA ALA A 127 5.88 2.64 -14.29
C ALA A 127 4.41 2.66 -13.82
N ALA A 128 4.15 3.00 -12.56
CA ALA A 128 2.79 3.15 -12.05
C ALA A 128 2.04 4.26 -12.83
N GLN A 129 2.67 5.40 -13.07
CA GLN A 129 2.11 6.49 -13.90
C GLN A 129 1.75 6.01 -15.31
N SER A 130 2.64 5.27 -15.97
CA SER A 130 2.40 4.74 -17.32
C SER A 130 1.23 3.74 -17.38
N LEU A 131 0.95 3.08 -16.27
CA LEU A 131 -0.22 2.21 -16.09
C LEU A 131 -1.49 2.97 -15.70
N GLY A 132 -1.40 4.32 -15.57
CA GLY A 132 -2.52 5.21 -15.30
C GLY A 132 -2.91 5.31 -13.83
N TYR A 133 -2.00 5.05 -12.92
CA TYR A 133 -2.19 5.45 -11.52
C TYR A 133 -1.98 6.95 -11.37
N THR A 134 -2.75 7.58 -10.50
CA THR A 134 -2.73 9.03 -10.24
C THR A 134 -1.97 9.40 -8.98
N ARG A 135 -1.75 8.40 -8.08
CA ARG A 135 -1.00 8.54 -6.83
C ARG A 135 -0.19 7.27 -6.57
N ALA A 136 1.00 7.42 -6.00
CA ALA A 136 1.85 6.33 -5.56
C ALA A 136 2.10 6.37 -4.05
N VAL A 137 1.76 5.28 -3.34
CA VAL A 137 2.14 5.09 -1.94
C VAL A 137 3.53 4.48 -1.91
N ILE A 138 4.54 5.28 -1.65
CA ILE A 138 5.93 4.83 -1.68
C ILE A 138 6.31 4.02 -0.44
N GLY A 139 7.42 3.27 -0.53
CA GLY A 139 7.87 2.35 0.52
C GLY A 139 8.23 3.04 1.83
N ARG A 140 7.91 2.40 2.95
CA ARG A 140 8.22 2.88 4.32
C ARG A 140 9.69 2.73 4.69
N GLU A 141 10.41 1.96 3.92
CA GLU A 141 11.83 1.68 4.05
C GLU A 141 12.75 2.75 3.43
N LEU A 142 12.19 3.79 2.81
CA LEU A 142 12.94 4.88 2.18
C LEU A 142 13.49 5.88 3.20
N SER A 143 14.68 6.44 2.92
CA SER A 143 15.25 7.54 3.69
C SER A 143 14.70 8.89 3.20
N ARG A 144 14.95 9.93 4.00
CA ARG A 144 14.65 11.34 3.70
C ARG A 144 15.13 11.74 2.30
N GLU A 145 16.38 11.45 2.00
CA GLU A 145 17.03 11.79 0.74
C GLU A 145 16.37 11.05 -0.43
N GLN A 146 16.07 9.77 -0.24
CA GLN A 146 15.42 8.94 -1.25
C GLN A 146 13.99 9.42 -1.55
N ILE A 147 13.24 9.81 -0.52
CA ILE A 147 11.89 10.39 -0.68
C ILE A 147 11.98 11.71 -1.46
N ARG A 148 12.94 12.58 -1.11
CA ARG A 148 13.16 13.87 -1.80
C ARG A 148 13.48 13.66 -3.28
N GLU A 149 14.43 12.78 -3.60
CA GLU A 149 14.83 12.50 -4.98
C GLU A 149 13.67 11.95 -5.83
N ILE A 150 12.79 11.11 -5.25
CA ILE A 150 11.59 10.63 -5.92
C ILE A 150 10.60 11.79 -6.12
N ALA A 151 10.38 12.61 -5.09
CA ALA A 151 9.42 13.71 -5.12
C ALA A 151 9.77 14.77 -6.16
N GLU A 152 11.06 15.09 -6.32
CA GLU A 152 11.55 16.04 -7.32
C GLU A 152 11.29 15.61 -8.77
N LYS A 153 11.11 14.30 -9.03
CA LYS A 153 11.01 13.72 -10.38
C LYS A 153 9.65 13.08 -10.68
N ALA A 154 8.81 12.87 -9.65
CA ALA A 154 7.54 12.19 -9.80
C ALA A 154 6.54 13.04 -10.59
N GLY A 155 5.90 12.43 -11.60
CA GLY A 155 4.83 13.05 -12.40
C GLY A 155 3.41 12.79 -11.87
N ILE A 156 3.28 12.10 -10.74
CA ILE A 156 2.01 11.80 -10.05
C ILE A 156 2.14 12.11 -8.57
N GLU A 157 1.01 12.22 -7.88
CA GLU A 157 0.99 12.47 -6.43
C GLU A 157 1.71 11.36 -5.65
N LEU A 158 2.44 11.77 -4.61
CA LEU A 158 3.08 10.85 -3.68
C LEU A 158 2.38 10.84 -2.33
N GLU A 159 2.28 9.65 -1.75
CA GLU A 159 1.73 9.39 -0.43
C GLU A 159 2.76 8.67 0.44
N VAL A 160 3.01 9.16 1.66
CA VAL A 160 3.98 8.63 2.61
C VAL A 160 3.30 8.23 3.91
N PHE A 161 3.64 7.05 4.43
CA PHE A 161 3.21 6.67 5.78
C PHE A 161 3.98 7.47 6.84
N VAL A 162 3.25 8.20 7.69
CA VAL A 162 3.85 9.08 8.70
C VAL A 162 3.71 8.56 10.12
N HIS A 163 2.79 7.63 10.39
CA HIS A 163 2.63 7.07 11.74
C HIS A 163 2.06 5.65 11.69
N GLY A 164 2.49 4.81 12.64
CA GLY A 164 1.91 3.50 12.95
C GLY A 164 2.82 2.31 12.67
N ALA A 165 2.23 1.12 12.53
CA ALA A 165 2.96 -0.13 12.46
C ALA A 165 3.91 -0.21 11.27
N LEU A 166 5.20 -0.50 11.53
CA LEU A 166 6.23 -0.66 10.53
C LEU A 166 6.43 -2.14 10.18
N CYS A 167 6.41 -2.47 8.88
CA CYS A 167 6.83 -3.77 8.38
C CYS A 167 8.35 -3.87 8.35
N VAL A 168 8.90 -5.02 8.73
CA VAL A 168 10.34 -5.32 8.59
C VAL A 168 10.70 -5.68 7.16
N CYS A 169 9.78 -6.32 6.44
CA CYS A 169 9.92 -6.64 5.03
C CYS A 169 9.71 -5.41 4.17
N VAL A 170 10.44 -5.33 3.07
CA VAL A 170 10.13 -4.42 1.97
C VAL A 170 8.66 -4.57 1.61
N SER A 171 8.00 -3.44 1.43
CA SER A 171 6.55 -3.39 1.22
C SER A 171 6.12 -4.26 0.03
N GLY A 172 5.15 -5.15 0.25
CA GLY A 172 4.60 -6.05 -0.78
C GLY A 172 5.38 -7.35 -1.03
N GLN A 173 6.55 -7.56 -0.40
CA GLN A 173 7.45 -8.69 -0.71
C GLN A 173 7.55 -9.73 0.42
N CYS A 174 6.50 -9.83 1.28
CA CYS A 174 6.48 -10.77 2.40
C CYS A 174 5.57 -11.96 2.13
N TYR A 175 6.16 -13.15 2.07
CA TYR A 175 5.48 -14.44 1.87
C TYR A 175 5.50 -15.33 3.12
N MET A 176 6.10 -14.86 4.24
CA MET A 176 6.31 -15.68 5.44
C MET A 176 4.98 -16.21 6.02
N SER A 177 3.95 -15.38 6.08
CA SER A 177 2.64 -15.76 6.63
C SER A 177 1.92 -16.79 5.76
N SER A 178 2.04 -16.69 4.44
CA SER A 178 1.44 -17.65 3.50
C SER A 178 2.19 -18.99 3.51
N ILE A 179 3.51 -18.99 3.50
CA ILE A 179 4.32 -20.22 3.49
C ILE A 179 4.12 -21.01 4.79
N PHE A 180 4.17 -20.36 5.95
CA PHE A 180 4.04 -21.05 7.24
C PHE A 180 2.62 -21.41 7.63
N GLY A 181 1.64 -20.58 7.28
CA GLY A 181 0.27 -20.72 7.77
C GLY A 181 -0.84 -20.74 6.72
N GLY A 182 -0.52 -20.66 5.42
CA GLY A 182 -1.52 -20.54 4.34
C GLY A 182 -2.23 -19.18 4.30
N ARG A 183 -1.83 -18.21 5.14
CA ARG A 183 -2.49 -16.90 5.31
C ARG A 183 -1.71 -15.82 4.58
N SER A 184 -2.10 -15.51 3.33
CA SER A 184 -1.38 -14.55 2.52
C SER A 184 -1.49 -13.12 3.04
N GLY A 185 -0.33 -12.46 3.21
CA GLY A 185 -0.26 -11.03 3.48
C GLY A 185 -0.76 -10.18 2.32
N SER A 186 -0.49 -10.63 1.09
CA SER A 186 -0.95 -9.99 -0.16
C SER A 186 -2.46 -10.18 -0.40
N ARG A 187 -3.10 -11.08 0.34
CA ARG A 187 -4.56 -11.31 0.33
C ARG A 187 -5.24 -10.87 1.63
N GLY A 188 -4.54 -10.09 2.45
CA GLY A 188 -5.12 -9.45 3.65
C GLY A 188 -5.14 -10.28 4.92
N LEU A 189 -4.53 -11.47 4.94
CA LEU A 189 -4.59 -12.41 6.06
C LEU A 189 -3.27 -12.53 6.85
N CYS A 190 -2.37 -11.55 6.73
CA CYS A 190 -1.09 -11.57 7.44
C CYS A 190 -1.25 -11.87 8.94
N ALA A 191 -0.67 -12.99 9.40
CA ALA A 191 -0.65 -13.38 10.81
C ALA A 191 0.41 -12.65 11.64
N GLN A 192 1.16 -11.72 11.05
CA GLN A 192 2.26 -10.99 11.66
C GLN A 192 3.36 -11.90 12.26
N PRO A 193 3.85 -12.95 11.53
CA PRO A 193 4.86 -13.84 12.06
C PRO A 193 6.15 -13.12 12.46
N CYS A 194 6.49 -12.01 11.83
CA CYS A 194 7.65 -11.17 12.19
C CYS A 194 7.61 -10.62 13.63
N ARG A 195 6.45 -10.70 14.31
CA ARG A 195 6.28 -10.27 15.71
C ARG A 195 6.52 -11.39 16.72
N LEU A 196 6.74 -12.61 16.24
CA LEU A 196 7.15 -13.73 17.07
C LEU A 196 8.65 -13.63 17.38
N ASP A 197 9.08 -14.38 18.39
CA ASP A 197 10.48 -14.44 18.76
C ASP A 197 11.27 -15.26 17.74
N PHE A 198 12.01 -14.58 16.89
CA PHE A 198 13.05 -15.14 16.05
C PHE A 198 14.41 -14.76 16.62
N THR A 199 15.30 -15.72 16.72
CA THR A 199 16.62 -15.55 17.32
C THR A 199 17.74 -15.58 16.28
N CYS A 200 18.84 -14.92 16.58
CA CYS A 200 20.11 -15.05 15.86
C CYS A 200 21.25 -15.00 16.88
N GLY A 201 21.86 -16.13 17.18
CA GLY A 201 22.71 -16.30 18.37
C GLY A 201 21.91 -15.97 19.63
N ASP A 202 22.47 -15.17 20.52
CA ASP A 202 21.84 -14.77 21.78
C ASP A 202 20.82 -13.60 21.62
N ARG A 203 20.61 -13.10 20.42
CA ARG A 203 19.67 -12.01 20.17
C ARG A 203 18.28 -12.54 19.85
N HIS A 204 17.29 -11.94 20.47
CA HIS A 204 15.87 -12.26 20.37
C HIS A 204 15.12 -11.24 19.54
N ASN A 205 13.97 -11.63 18.99
CA ASN A 205 13.04 -10.74 18.25
C ASN A 205 13.71 -9.98 17.09
N VAL A 206 14.70 -10.59 16.43
CA VAL A 206 15.60 -9.93 15.47
C VAL A 206 14.92 -9.35 14.24
N ILE A 207 13.67 -9.74 13.95
CA ILE A 207 12.85 -9.23 12.86
C ILE A 207 11.60 -8.45 13.34
N SER A 208 11.50 -8.11 14.64
CA SER A 208 10.41 -7.27 15.16
C SER A 208 10.87 -5.81 15.27
N LEU A 209 10.10 -4.89 14.69
CA LEU A 209 10.42 -3.45 14.68
C LEU A 209 9.49 -2.66 15.62
N LYS A 210 9.98 -1.51 16.11
CA LYS A 210 9.18 -0.44 16.70
C LYS A 210 8.12 0.06 15.72
N ASP A 211 7.13 0.79 16.20
CA ASP A 211 6.19 1.51 15.34
C ASP A 211 6.86 2.79 14.81
N SER A 212 6.52 3.19 13.58
CA SER A 212 7.10 4.39 12.96
C SER A 212 6.36 5.65 13.40
N SER A 213 7.10 6.77 13.52
CA SER A 213 6.50 8.11 13.58
C SER A 213 7.39 9.11 12.87
N LEU A 214 6.81 9.83 11.91
CA LEU A 214 7.41 10.95 11.19
C LEU A 214 6.66 12.25 11.49
N VAL A 215 5.93 12.32 12.62
CA VAL A 215 5.11 13.51 12.99
C VAL A 215 5.98 14.76 13.13
N ASP A 216 7.21 14.63 13.62
CA ASP A 216 8.17 15.74 13.72
C ASP A 216 8.75 16.19 12.37
N HIS A 217 8.54 15.40 11.31
CA HIS A 217 9.08 15.65 9.97
C HIS A 217 8.01 16.10 8.96
N LEU A 218 6.76 16.36 9.38
CA LEU A 218 5.65 16.67 8.47
C LEU A 218 5.87 17.93 7.64
N HIS A 219 6.43 18.99 8.23
CA HIS A 219 6.78 20.21 7.49
C HIS A 219 7.86 19.97 6.43
N GLU A 220 8.79 19.08 6.71
CA GLU A 220 9.81 18.71 5.72
C GLU A 220 9.20 17.93 4.55
N LEU A 221 8.30 16.98 4.84
CA LEU A 221 7.56 16.25 3.82
C LEU A 221 6.65 17.17 2.98
N ASP A 222 6.02 18.16 3.63
CA ASP A 222 5.26 19.23 2.93
C ASP A 222 6.17 20.01 1.98
N GLY A 223 7.32 20.44 2.46
CA GLY A 223 8.34 21.13 1.64
C GLY A 223 8.88 20.31 0.47
N MET A 224 8.81 18.98 0.52
CA MET A 224 9.14 18.08 -0.59
C MET A 224 7.99 17.93 -1.61
N GLY A 225 6.79 18.46 -1.34
CA GLY A 225 5.62 18.32 -2.20
C GLY A 225 4.89 16.97 -2.07
N ILE A 226 5.02 16.28 -0.94
CA ILE A 226 4.26 15.06 -0.65
C ILE A 226 2.77 15.43 -0.54
N ALA A 227 1.91 14.81 -1.34
CA ALA A 227 0.50 15.15 -1.41
C ALA A 227 -0.32 14.61 -0.23
N SER A 228 0.04 13.43 0.30
CA SER A 228 -0.75 12.73 1.31
C SER A 228 0.12 12.12 2.41
N LEU A 229 -0.25 12.38 3.65
CA LEU A 229 0.40 11.96 4.90
C LEU A 229 -0.46 10.86 5.55
N LYS A 230 -0.09 9.61 5.34
CA LYS A 230 -0.91 8.44 5.69
C LYS A 230 -0.61 7.89 7.07
N ILE A 231 -1.66 7.68 7.85
CA ILE A 231 -1.60 7.00 9.15
C ILE A 231 -1.96 5.52 8.96
N GLU A 232 -1.12 4.58 9.42
CA GLU A 232 -1.45 3.14 9.46
C GLU A 232 -2.26 2.83 10.71
N GLY A 233 -3.39 2.12 10.59
CA GLY A 233 -4.14 1.79 11.78
C GLY A 233 -5.55 1.22 11.60
N ARG A 234 -5.95 0.63 10.46
CA ARG A 234 -7.30 0.07 10.22
C ARG A 234 -7.75 -1.04 11.19
N MET A 235 -6.85 -1.56 12.02
CA MET A 235 -7.17 -2.53 13.08
C MET A 235 -6.99 -1.91 14.47
N LYS A 236 -7.03 -0.60 14.57
CA LYS A 236 -6.85 0.15 15.81
C LYS A 236 -8.20 0.71 16.29
N ARG A 237 -8.23 1.13 17.55
CA ARG A 237 -9.43 1.73 18.16
C ARG A 237 -9.60 3.19 17.72
N PRO A 238 -10.82 3.75 17.80
CA PRO A 238 -11.10 5.16 17.48
C PRO A 238 -10.18 6.14 18.23
N GLU A 239 -9.82 5.84 19.48
CA GLU A 239 -8.93 6.67 20.28
C GLU A 239 -7.51 6.78 19.69
N TYR A 240 -6.99 5.69 19.08
CA TYR A 240 -5.71 5.72 18.40
C TYR A 240 -5.77 6.64 17.17
N ILE A 241 -6.85 6.52 16.39
CA ILE A 241 -7.07 7.33 15.18
C ILE A 241 -7.15 8.80 15.56
N ALA A 242 -7.98 9.14 16.55
CA ALA A 242 -8.13 10.51 17.04
C ALA A 242 -6.79 11.11 17.51
N CYS A 243 -6.03 10.36 18.30
CA CYS A 243 -4.75 10.83 18.83
C CYS A 243 -3.72 11.05 17.70
N SER A 244 -3.67 10.13 16.73
CA SER A 244 -2.71 10.21 15.61
C SER A 244 -3.04 11.36 14.67
N VAL A 245 -4.33 11.56 14.34
CA VAL A 245 -4.78 12.67 13.48
C VAL A 245 -4.57 14.02 14.17
N ASP A 246 -4.95 14.16 15.47
CA ASP A 246 -4.74 15.38 16.26
C ASP A 246 -3.25 15.76 16.33
N ALA A 247 -2.36 14.78 16.55
CA ALA A 247 -0.92 15.01 16.58
C ALA A 247 -0.39 15.49 15.21
N CYS A 248 -0.81 14.86 14.10
CA CYS A 248 -0.43 15.28 12.76
C CYS A 248 -0.96 16.69 12.44
N ARG A 249 -2.23 16.97 12.79
CA ARG A 249 -2.84 18.29 12.55
C ARG A 249 -2.10 19.38 13.30
N LYS A 250 -1.87 19.19 14.60
CA LYS A 250 -1.13 20.15 15.43
C LYS A 250 0.29 20.38 14.91
N ALA A 251 0.99 19.30 14.53
CA ALA A 251 2.32 19.44 13.97
C ALA A 251 2.33 20.26 12.68
N LEU A 252 1.37 20.01 11.75
CA LEU A 252 1.24 20.81 10.51
C LEU A 252 0.83 22.26 10.76
N ASP A 253 0.08 22.53 11.82
CA ASP A 253 -0.33 23.88 12.23
C ASP A 253 0.78 24.59 13.04
N GLY A 254 1.95 23.98 13.21
CA GLY A 254 3.06 24.53 14.02
C GLY A 254 2.77 24.56 15.52
N GLN A 255 1.83 23.76 16.00
CA GLN A 255 1.44 23.65 17.41
C GLN A 255 2.12 22.46 18.07
N ALA A 256 2.35 22.54 19.37
CA ALA A 256 2.85 21.40 20.13
C ALA A 256 1.79 20.30 20.28
N TYR A 257 2.18 19.05 20.07
CA TYR A 257 1.36 17.87 20.32
C TYR A 257 1.90 17.05 21.48
N ASP A 258 1.06 16.19 22.06
CA ASP A 258 1.40 15.34 23.20
C ASP A 258 2.10 14.05 22.72
N TYR A 259 3.45 14.09 22.65
CA TYR A 259 4.27 12.95 22.21
C TYR A 259 4.09 11.71 23.10
N ASP A 260 4.04 11.90 24.44
CA ASP A 260 3.94 10.80 25.39
C ASP A 260 2.60 10.06 25.22
N ARG A 261 1.53 10.81 24.99
CA ARG A 261 0.23 10.24 24.67
C ARG A 261 0.24 9.50 23.36
N LEU A 262 0.82 10.08 22.30
CA LEU A 262 0.92 9.45 20.98
C LEU A 262 1.71 8.14 21.05
N ALA A 263 2.86 8.13 21.72
CA ALA A 263 3.68 6.94 21.92
C ALA A 263 2.98 5.93 22.84
N GLY A 264 2.33 6.41 23.92
CA GLY A 264 1.67 5.58 24.92
C GLY A 264 0.43 4.87 24.42
N ILE A 265 -0.35 5.47 23.50
CA ILE A 265 -1.64 4.87 23.08
C ILE A 265 -1.46 3.52 22.37
N PHE A 266 -0.44 3.38 21.58
CA PHE A 266 -0.01 2.11 21.02
C PHE A 266 1.40 2.22 20.41
N SER A 267 2.37 1.57 21.05
CA SER A 267 3.70 1.38 20.45
C SER A 267 4.31 0.04 20.90
N ARG A 268 5.44 -0.31 20.28
CA ARG A 268 6.28 -1.47 20.63
C ARG A 268 7.64 -0.93 21.05
N SER A 269 7.89 -0.81 22.34
CA SER A 269 9.12 -0.21 22.89
C SER A 269 9.36 1.22 22.38
N GLY A 270 8.28 2.00 22.20
CA GLY A 270 8.33 3.37 21.66
C GLY A 270 8.21 3.46 20.14
N LEU A 271 8.52 4.64 19.62
CA LEU A 271 8.43 5.02 18.21
C LEU A 271 9.82 5.10 17.57
N THR A 272 9.89 5.03 16.25
CA THR A 272 11.14 5.16 15.48
C THR A 272 10.92 5.90 14.16
N ASP A 273 11.91 6.66 13.74
CA ASP A 273 12.06 7.24 12.41
C ASP A 273 13.31 6.69 11.68
N GLY A 274 13.82 5.56 12.16
CA GLY A 274 15.14 5.03 11.81
C GLY A 274 15.39 4.81 10.32
N TYR A 275 14.39 4.44 9.53
CA TYR A 275 14.55 4.37 8.07
C TYR A 275 14.66 5.77 7.46
N TYR A 276 13.83 6.71 7.90
CA TYR A 276 13.82 8.08 7.41
C TYR A 276 15.16 8.78 7.66
N ASN A 277 15.73 8.64 8.84
CA ASN A 277 16.99 9.23 9.24
C ASN A 277 18.23 8.34 8.96
N GLY A 278 18.05 7.13 8.41
CA GLY A 278 19.15 6.20 8.14
C GLY A 278 19.74 5.50 9.37
N THR A 279 19.12 5.62 10.55
CA THR A 279 19.61 5.08 11.84
C THR A 279 18.93 3.75 12.18
N MET A 280 19.29 2.67 11.48
CA MET A 280 18.60 1.38 11.59
C MET A 280 18.93 0.56 12.85
N SER A 281 19.91 0.95 13.65
CA SER A 281 20.38 0.18 14.82
C SER A 281 19.36 0.12 15.96
N ASP A 282 18.59 1.18 16.17
CA ASP A 282 17.58 1.31 17.25
C ASP A 282 16.13 1.11 16.78
N MET A 283 15.92 0.26 15.79
CA MET A 283 14.57 0.01 15.25
C MET A 283 13.90 -1.23 15.83
N GLN A 284 14.63 -2.07 16.60
CA GLN A 284 14.06 -3.28 17.18
C GLN A 284 13.06 -2.93 18.29
N GLY A 285 11.89 -3.57 18.29
CA GLY A 285 10.85 -3.32 19.28
C GLY A 285 9.94 -4.52 19.50
N ILE A 286 9.53 -4.69 20.75
CA ILE A 286 8.55 -5.70 21.19
C ILE A 286 7.48 -5.00 22.01
N ARG A 287 6.30 -5.58 22.12
CA ARG A 287 5.28 -5.05 23.03
C ARG A 287 5.45 -5.67 24.41
N SER A 288 5.82 -4.86 25.38
CA SER A 288 6.02 -5.25 26.77
C SER A 288 4.71 -5.17 27.59
N LYS A 289 4.72 -5.65 28.84
CA LYS A 289 3.63 -5.44 29.80
C LYS A 289 3.49 -3.94 30.13
N GLU A 290 4.60 -3.24 30.24
CA GLU A 290 4.64 -1.79 30.48
C GLU A 290 3.98 -1.00 29.36
N ASP A 291 4.20 -1.37 28.07
CA ASP A 291 3.50 -0.77 26.93
C ASP A 291 1.98 -0.93 27.04
N VAL A 292 1.49 -2.06 27.56
CA VAL A 292 0.05 -2.31 27.76
C VAL A 292 -0.50 -1.43 28.85
N GLU A 293 0.21 -1.28 29.98
CA GLU A 293 -0.19 -0.42 31.10
C GLU A 293 -0.20 1.06 30.71
N ASN A 294 0.83 1.51 29.99
CA ASN A 294 0.91 2.86 29.45
C ASN A 294 -0.22 3.15 28.46
N SER A 295 -0.57 2.17 27.62
CA SER A 295 -1.72 2.28 26.70
C SER A 295 -3.03 2.49 27.46
N ALA A 296 -3.26 1.78 28.58
CA ALA A 296 -4.45 1.95 29.39
C ALA A 296 -4.53 3.36 30.03
N LYS A 297 -3.39 3.91 30.45
CA LYS A 297 -3.32 5.30 31.00
C LYS A 297 -3.56 6.34 29.90
N ALA A 298 -2.93 6.17 28.74
CA ALA A 298 -3.03 7.08 27.60
C ALA A 298 -4.46 7.19 27.05
N LEU A 299 -5.28 6.13 27.19
CA LEU A 299 -6.68 6.13 26.76
C LEU A 299 -7.57 7.09 27.55
N ASN A 300 -7.16 7.47 28.78
CA ASN A 300 -7.96 8.36 29.61
C ASN A 300 -8.09 9.76 28.98
N GLY A 301 -9.33 10.22 28.83
CA GLY A 301 -9.65 11.56 28.32
C GLY A 301 -9.56 11.72 26.80
N ILE A 302 -9.10 10.73 26.03
CA ILE A 302 -8.98 10.86 24.56
C ILE A 302 -10.35 11.06 23.89
N LYS A 303 -11.42 10.48 24.42
CA LYS A 303 -12.78 10.68 23.88
C LYS A 303 -13.18 12.16 23.81
N ALA A 304 -12.58 13.01 24.66
CA ALA A 304 -12.82 14.44 24.61
C ALA A 304 -12.27 15.10 23.34
N LEU A 305 -11.22 14.56 22.71
CA LEU A 305 -10.62 15.10 21.49
C LEU A 305 -11.59 15.10 20.31
N TYR A 306 -12.45 14.07 20.19
CA TYR A 306 -13.34 13.90 19.06
C TYR A 306 -14.83 13.95 19.42
N LYS A 307 -15.16 14.48 20.62
CA LYS A 307 -16.54 14.67 21.07
C LYS A 307 -17.25 15.80 20.32
N ALA A 308 -16.52 16.87 20.01
CA ALA A 308 -17.05 18.04 19.31
C ALA A 308 -16.77 17.94 17.82
N GLU A 309 -17.65 18.51 17.02
CA GLU A 309 -17.44 18.69 15.58
C GLU A 309 -16.16 19.49 15.32
N PHE A 310 -15.37 19.12 14.31
CA PHE A 310 -14.22 19.87 13.82
C PHE A 310 -14.68 20.77 12.66
N PRO A 311 -14.96 22.05 12.91
CA PRO A 311 -15.47 22.95 11.88
C PRO A 311 -14.35 23.36 10.92
N ARG A 312 -14.61 23.31 9.61
CA ARG A 312 -13.59 23.56 8.58
C ARG A 312 -14.06 24.37 7.38
N ILE A 313 -15.36 24.46 7.16
CA ILE A 313 -15.93 25.09 5.97
C ILE A 313 -16.42 26.49 6.32
N LYS A 314 -15.83 27.53 5.70
CA LYS A 314 -16.32 28.90 5.84
C LYS A 314 -17.67 29.05 5.15
N ALA A 315 -18.65 29.63 5.87
CA ALA A 315 -19.96 29.96 5.34
C ALA A 315 -20.19 31.47 5.46
N ASP A 316 -20.39 32.12 4.34
CA ASP A 316 -20.83 33.52 4.27
C ASP A 316 -22.35 33.54 4.29
N ILE A 317 -22.96 34.46 5.07
CA ILE A 317 -24.42 34.54 5.26
C ILE A 317 -24.89 35.96 5.12
N ASN A 318 -25.93 36.19 4.32
CA ASN A 318 -26.66 37.44 4.24
C ASN A 318 -28.11 37.24 4.67
N VAL A 319 -28.66 38.15 5.47
CA VAL A 319 -30.04 38.10 5.96
C VAL A 319 -30.76 39.40 5.64
N GLU A 320 -31.98 39.29 5.13
CA GLU A 320 -32.85 40.44 4.83
C GLU A 320 -34.19 40.31 5.59
N ILE A 321 -34.55 41.37 6.33
CA ILE A 321 -35.78 41.42 7.10
C ILE A 321 -36.52 42.69 6.74
N ARG A 322 -37.61 42.54 5.93
CA ARG A 322 -38.41 43.63 5.37
C ARG A 322 -39.87 43.59 5.85
N PRO A 323 -40.56 44.73 5.92
CA PRO A 323 -41.96 44.76 6.35
C PRO A 323 -42.87 44.00 5.41
N GLY A 324 -43.71 43.10 5.96
CA GLY A 324 -44.71 42.36 5.19
C GLY A 324 -44.18 41.23 4.32
N GLU A 325 -42.84 41.05 4.24
CA GLU A 325 -42.18 39.95 3.51
C GLU A 325 -41.65 38.88 4.50
N PRO A 326 -41.60 37.59 4.11
CA PRO A 326 -40.92 36.60 4.90
C PRO A 326 -39.44 36.96 5.07
N ALA A 327 -38.87 36.75 6.28
CA ALA A 327 -37.45 36.90 6.50
C ALA A 327 -36.67 36.03 5.52
N PHE A 328 -35.69 36.58 4.85
CA PHE A 328 -34.88 35.88 3.84
C PHE A 328 -33.44 35.70 4.37
N ALA A 329 -32.87 34.52 4.15
CA ALA A 329 -31.44 34.31 4.36
C ALA A 329 -30.84 33.58 3.17
N ALA A 330 -29.72 34.08 2.69
CA ALA A 330 -28.88 33.43 1.70
C ALA A 330 -27.49 33.15 2.27
N GLY A 331 -26.87 32.08 1.85
CA GLY A 331 -25.51 31.75 2.25
C GLY A 331 -24.71 31.05 1.16
N SER A 332 -23.40 31.15 1.27
CA SER A 332 -22.47 30.44 0.39
C SER A 332 -21.37 29.74 1.20
N ALA A 333 -20.96 28.57 0.72
CA ALA A 333 -19.89 27.78 1.29
C ALA A 333 -19.25 26.91 0.20
N GLU A 334 -17.92 26.84 0.14
CA GLU A 334 -17.18 26.03 -0.86
C GLU A 334 -17.65 26.25 -2.32
N GLY A 335 -18.06 27.50 -2.66
CA GLY A 335 -18.60 27.82 -3.99
C GLY A 335 -20.00 27.26 -4.27
N CYS A 336 -20.67 26.68 -3.26
CA CYS A 336 -22.11 26.36 -3.28
C CYS A 336 -22.90 27.52 -2.70
N ALA A 337 -24.19 27.63 -3.06
CA ALA A 337 -25.10 28.63 -2.51
C ALA A 337 -26.45 28.00 -2.16
N ALA A 338 -27.08 28.52 -1.12
CA ALA A 338 -28.45 28.17 -0.71
C ALA A 338 -29.18 29.38 -0.20
N ALA A 339 -30.51 29.39 -0.30
CA ALA A 339 -31.36 30.41 0.25
C ALA A 339 -32.62 29.79 0.89
N VAL A 340 -33.12 30.47 1.92
CA VAL A 340 -34.30 30.03 2.69
C VAL A 340 -35.16 31.25 3.03
N THR A 341 -36.45 31.00 3.25
CA THR A 341 -37.37 32.02 3.76
C THR A 341 -37.98 31.56 5.07
N GLY A 342 -38.15 32.48 6.00
CA GLY A 342 -38.68 32.24 7.34
C GLY A 342 -40.04 32.89 7.59
N GLU A 343 -40.32 33.16 8.85
CA GLU A 343 -41.55 33.85 9.27
C GLU A 343 -41.56 35.30 8.83
N VAL A 344 -42.78 35.88 8.66
CA VAL A 344 -42.97 37.30 8.38
C VAL A 344 -42.76 38.11 9.66
N PRO A 345 -41.83 39.11 9.68
CA PRO A 345 -41.57 39.92 10.84
C PRO A 345 -42.80 40.74 11.22
N GLN A 346 -42.95 40.97 12.52
CA GLN A 346 -44.04 41.77 13.08
C GLN A 346 -43.52 43.12 13.57
N PRO A 347 -44.37 44.20 13.67
CA PRO A 347 -43.99 45.41 14.33
C PRO A 347 -43.53 45.16 15.78
N ALA A 348 -42.42 45.75 16.18
CA ALA A 348 -41.86 45.57 17.55
C ALA A 348 -42.77 46.19 18.60
N LYS A 349 -43.14 45.39 19.61
CA LYS A 349 -43.90 45.88 20.76
C LYS A 349 -43.00 46.49 21.86
N ASN A 350 -41.75 46.09 21.92
CA ASN A 350 -40.73 46.53 22.88
C ASN A 350 -39.47 46.95 22.11
N ALA A 351 -38.33 46.24 22.28
CA ALA A 351 -37.09 46.49 21.57
C ALA A 351 -37.17 45.97 20.11
N PRO A 352 -36.92 46.80 19.11
CA PRO A 352 -36.83 46.37 17.71
C PRO A 352 -35.57 45.49 17.51
N LEU A 353 -35.61 44.65 16.51
CA LEU A 353 -34.49 43.81 16.09
C LEU A 353 -33.44 44.71 15.44
N THR A 354 -32.16 44.50 15.76
CA THR A 354 -31.05 45.26 15.12
C THR A 354 -30.21 44.34 14.25
N PRO A 355 -29.56 44.88 13.18
CA PRO A 355 -28.66 44.11 12.34
C PRO A 355 -27.62 43.32 13.15
N GLU A 356 -27.00 43.93 14.15
CA GLU A 356 -25.98 43.33 15.00
C GLU A 356 -26.53 42.10 15.73
N SER A 357 -27.77 42.19 16.27
CA SER A 357 -28.41 41.06 16.96
C SER A 357 -28.75 39.90 16.04
N VAL A 358 -29.03 40.18 14.77
CA VAL A 358 -29.24 39.15 13.73
C VAL A 358 -27.91 38.49 13.37
N VAL A 359 -26.87 39.30 13.10
CA VAL A 359 -25.51 38.81 12.80
C VAL A 359 -25.00 37.92 13.94
N GLU A 360 -25.10 38.35 15.20
CA GLU A 360 -24.69 37.53 16.35
C GLU A 360 -25.37 36.13 16.38
N ARG A 361 -26.67 36.10 16.09
CA ARG A 361 -27.44 34.84 16.12
C ARG A 361 -27.15 33.96 14.92
N MET A 362 -27.02 34.52 13.74
CA MET A 362 -26.73 33.77 12.51
C MET A 362 -25.30 33.25 12.49
N SER A 363 -24.37 33.90 13.17
CA SER A 363 -22.97 33.44 13.34
C SER A 363 -22.81 32.25 14.31
N LYS A 364 -23.85 31.85 15.04
CA LYS A 364 -23.78 30.72 15.99
C LYS A 364 -23.92 29.37 15.25
N LEU A 365 -22.89 28.97 14.51
CA LEU A 365 -22.85 27.76 13.70
C LEU A 365 -22.35 26.50 14.44
N GLY A 366 -22.18 26.58 15.78
CA GLY A 366 -21.72 25.44 16.58
C GLY A 366 -22.58 24.18 16.41
N GLY A 367 -21.92 23.02 16.37
CA GLY A 367 -22.55 21.73 16.08
C GLY A 367 -22.76 21.45 14.59
N THR A 368 -22.13 22.26 13.72
CA THR A 368 -22.06 22.02 12.28
C THR A 368 -20.60 22.06 11.81
N GLN A 369 -20.34 21.63 10.58
CA GLN A 369 -19.01 21.72 9.95
C GLN A 369 -18.64 23.16 9.52
N PHE A 370 -19.55 24.12 9.66
CA PHE A 370 -19.34 25.48 9.19
C PHE A 370 -18.69 26.38 10.23
N ILE A 371 -17.83 27.29 9.75
CA ILE A 371 -17.25 28.41 10.48
C ILE A 371 -17.90 29.68 9.92
N PRO A 372 -18.32 30.68 10.73
CA PRO A 372 -18.84 31.92 10.19
C PRO A 372 -17.76 32.65 9.39
N GLY A 373 -18.08 32.97 8.14
CA GLY A 373 -17.33 33.84 7.26
C GLY A 373 -17.82 35.28 7.41
N GLU A 374 -18.15 35.93 6.30
CA GLU A 374 -18.82 37.24 6.31
C GLU A 374 -20.31 37.04 6.60
N VAL A 375 -20.80 37.57 7.72
CA VAL A 375 -22.22 37.50 8.09
C VAL A 375 -22.78 38.92 8.12
N THR A 376 -23.74 39.21 7.24
CA THR A 376 -24.37 40.51 7.10
C THR A 376 -25.88 40.45 7.32
N ALA A 377 -26.48 41.53 7.76
CA ALA A 377 -27.93 41.62 7.94
C ALA A 377 -28.45 43.02 7.55
N GLU A 378 -29.52 43.06 6.74
CA GLU A 378 -30.32 44.23 6.47
C GLU A 378 -31.67 44.08 7.18
N VAL A 379 -31.95 44.97 8.15
CA VAL A 379 -33.16 44.91 8.96
C VAL A 379 -33.86 46.27 8.86
N ALA A 380 -35.11 46.29 8.40
CA ALA A 380 -35.89 47.49 8.41
C ALA A 380 -36.31 47.92 9.82
N ASP A 381 -36.36 49.22 10.04
CA ASP A 381 -36.64 49.78 11.37
C ASP A 381 -37.99 49.35 11.95
N GLY A 382 -38.03 49.20 13.26
CA GLY A 382 -39.24 48.93 14.01
C GLY A 382 -39.81 47.50 13.88
N LEU A 383 -39.07 46.58 13.32
CA LEU A 383 -39.46 45.17 13.21
C LEU A 383 -38.96 44.30 14.32
N ASN A 384 -39.66 43.24 14.57
CA ASN A 384 -39.24 42.16 15.46
C ASN A 384 -39.52 40.80 14.82
N LEU A 385 -38.58 39.85 15.05
CA LEU A 385 -38.71 38.46 14.73
C LEU A 385 -38.29 37.63 15.95
N PRO A 386 -39.09 36.61 16.38
CA PRO A 386 -38.72 35.78 17.53
C PRO A 386 -37.35 35.14 17.36
N ALA A 387 -36.62 34.97 18.47
CA ALA A 387 -35.33 34.31 18.47
C ALA A 387 -35.40 32.87 17.93
N SER A 388 -36.54 32.20 18.17
CA SER A 388 -36.82 30.85 17.64
C SER A 388 -36.90 30.85 16.09
N ALA A 389 -37.51 31.87 15.49
CA ALA A 389 -37.64 32.02 14.04
C ALA A 389 -36.27 32.24 13.38
N LEU A 390 -35.42 33.12 13.93
CA LEU A 390 -34.04 33.29 13.47
C LEU A 390 -33.19 32.00 13.61
N ASN A 391 -33.36 31.27 14.71
CA ASN A 391 -32.70 29.99 14.90
C ASN A 391 -33.18 28.92 13.91
N SER A 392 -34.48 28.95 13.56
CA SER A 392 -35.02 28.05 12.54
C SER A 392 -34.50 28.37 11.15
N LEU A 393 -34.49 29.68 10.79
CA LEU A 393 -33.95 30.18 9.53
C LEU A 393 -32.48 29.78 9.35
N ARG A 394 -31.65 29.98 10.40
CA ARG A 394 -30.25 29.55 10.41
C ARG A 394 -30.10 28.05 10.20
N ARG A 395 -30.85 27.21 10.95
CA ARG A 395 -30.78 25.75 10.83
C ARG A 395 -31.19 25.27 9.45
N GLU A 396 -32.24 25.83 8.87
CA GLU A 396 -32.66 25.47 7.54
C GLU A 396 -31.64 25.88 6.47
N LEU A 397 -31.05 27.10 6.59
CA LEU A 397 -29.99 27.55 5.70
C LEU A 397 -28.76 26.63 5.77
N THR A 398 -28.29 26.34 6.98
CA THR A 398 -27.14 25.43 7.15
C THR A 398 -27.41 24.02 6.64
N ALA A 399 -28.62 23.48 6.81
CA ALA A 399 -28.98 22.17 6.27
C ALA A 399 -28.98 22.16 4.71
N ARG A 400 -29.48 23.23 4.07
CA ARG A 400 -29.43 23.34 2.60
C ARG A 400 -28.03 23.55 2.05
N LEU A 401 -27.21 24.32 2.75
CA LEU A 401 -25.78 24.45 2.41
C LEU A 401 -25.06 23.09 2.53
N ASP A 402 -25.34 22.35 3.59
CA ASP A 402 -24.79 21.03 3.80
C ASP A 402 -25.12 20.05 2.67
N GLU A 403 -26.38 20.01 2.24
CA GLU A 403 -26.78 19.20 1.08
C GLU A 403 -26.15 19.67 -0.24
N ALA A 404 -25.94 20.97 -0.40
CA ALA A 404 -25.31 21.53 -1.60
C ALA A 404 -23.81 21.17 -1.64
N VAL A 405 -23.12 21.24 -0.50
CA VAL A 405 -21.72 20.81 -0.34
C VAL A 405 -21.58 19.30 -0.60
N LEU A 406 -22.48 18.49 -0.01
CA LEU A 406 -22.49 17.04 -0.26
C LEU A 406 -22.59 16.73 -1.76
N ARG A 407 -23.57 17.33 -2.45
CA ARG A 407 -23.76 17.09 -3.90
C ARG A 407 -22.58 17.50 -4.75
N LYS A 408 -21.92 18.61 -4.39
CA LYS A 408 -20.73 19.09 -5.09
C LYS A 408 -19.54 18.15 -4.91
N ASN A 409 -19.32 17.67 -3.69
CA ASN A 409 -18.13 16.90 -3.34
C ASN A 409 -18.28 15.39 -3.62
N THR A 410 -19.49 14.89 -3.89
CA THR A 410 -19.70 13.48 -4.22
C THR A 410 -19.38 13.22 -5.69
N PRO A 411 -18.33 12.46 -6.01
CA PRO A 411 -18.01 12.08 -7.37
C PRO A 411 -19.11 11.21 -7.99
N SER A 412 -19.26 11.33 -9.30
CA SER A 412 -20.19 10.49 -10.08
C SER A 412 -19.42 9.83 -11.22
N TYR A 413 -19.52 8.52 -11.33
CA TYR A 413 -18.78 7.72 -12.29
C TYR A 413 -19.72 6.92 -13.19
N ARG A 414 -19.30 6.74 -14.45
CA ARG A 414 -19.93 5.77 -15.36
C ARG A 414 -19.23 4.43 -15.21
N THR A 415 -20.00 3.37 -15.13
CA THR A 415 -19.48 2.01 -15.10
C THR A 415 -19.88 1.23 -16.34
N TYR A 416 -19.01 0.33 -16.77
CA TYR A 416 -19.15 -0.47 -17.97
C TYR A 416 -19.07 -1.96 -17.64
N PRO A 417 -19.64 -2.83 -18.47
CA PRO A 417 -19.42 -4.27 -18.38
C PRO A 417 -17.94 -4.60 -18.51
N LEU A 418 -17.45 -5.54 -17.71
CA LEU A 418 -16.08 -6.03 -17.85
C LEU A 418 -15.94 -6.79 -19.17
N THR A 419 -14.91 -6.45 -19.94
CA THR A 419 -14.50 -7.20 -21.12
C THR A 419 -13.42 -8.21 -20.75
N SER A 420 -13.45 -9.40 -21.35
CA SER A 420 -12.41 -10.41 -21.20
C SER A 420 -11.02 -9.86 -21.61
N PRO A 421 -9.91 -10.49 -21.17
CA PRO A 421 -8.59 -10.15 -21.67
C PRO A 421 -8.59 -10.06 -23.20
N GLY A 422 -8.07 -8.96 -23.74
CA GLY A 422 -8.21 -8.63 -25.17
C GLY A 422 -7.15 -9.26 -26.06
N SER A 423 -6.05 -9.70 -25.46
CA SER A 423 -4.95 -10.32 -26.20
C SER A 423 -5.22 -11.81 -26.42
N PRO A 424 -4.95 -12.36 -27.63
CA PRO A 424 -5.04 -13.80 -27.82
C PRO A 424 -4.09 -14.52 -26.86
N ALA A 425 -4.56 -15.64 -26.31
CA ALA A 425 -3.73 -16.44 -25.43
C ALA A 425 -2.52 -17.00 -26.19
N HIS A 426 -1.36 -17.00 -25.54
CA HIS A 426 -0.16 -17.66 -26.05
C HIS A 426 -0.45 -19.15 -26.27
N VAL A 427 -0.05 -19.67 -27.42
CA VAL A 427 -0.13 -21.09 -27.72
C VAL A 427 1.16 -21.74 -27.25
N LYS A 428 1.04 -22.61 -26.25
CA LYS A 428 2.19 -23.35 -25.74
C LYS A 428 2.89 -24.16 -26.85
N ASN A 429 4.20 -23.94 -26.99
CA ASN A 429 5.03 -24.60 -27.97
C ASN A 429 6.23 -25.28 -27.30
N GLY A 430 5.99 -26.42 -26.66
CA GLY A 430 7.01 -27.17 -25.92
C GLY A 430 7.06 -26.83 -24.42
N PHE A 431 8.12 -27.30 -23.79
CA PHE A 431 8.40 -27.08 -22.34
C PHE A 431 9.89 -26.83 -22.16
N GLU A 432 10.24 -25.84 -21.33
CA GLU A 432 11.63 -25.44 -21.13
C GLU A 432 12.01 -25.54 -19.64
N TRP A 433 13.15 -26.18 -19.34
CA TRP A 433 13.80 -26.08 -18.06
C TRP A 433 14.64 -24.82 -17.98
N ARG A 434 14.43 -24.02 -16.96
CA ARG A 434 15.24 -22.84 -16.64
C ARG A 434 15.87 -23.01 -15.27
N CYS A 435 16.96 -22.31 -15.00
CA CYS A 435 17.53 -22.28 -13.69
C CYS A 435 17.88 -20.87 -13.21
N GLU A 436 17.89 -20.69 -11.90
CA GLU A 436 18.43 -19.51 -11.22
C GLU A 436 19.63 -19.93 -10.40
N VAL A 437 20.76 -19.25 -10.58
CA VAL A 437 22.05 -19.59 -9.95
C VAL A 437 22.57 -18.46 -9.07
N TYR A 438 23.37 -18.77 -8.04
CA TYR A 438 23.91 -17.78 -7.10
C TYR A 438 25.43 -17.75 -7.04
N SER A 439 26.14 -18.76 -7.57
CA SER A 439 27.60 -18.82 -7.58
C SER A 439 28.18 -18.96 -9.01
N ALA A 440 29.43 -18.58 -9.17
CA ALA A 440 30.14 -18.73 -10.45
C ALA A 440 30.25 -20.21 -10.86
N GLU A 441 30.46 -21.11 -9.90
CA GLU A 441 30.51 -22.55 -10.15
C GLU A 441 29.16 -23.11 -10.61
N GLN A 442 28.06 -22.68 -9.99
CA GLN A 442 26.71 -23.03 -10.47
C GLN A 442 26.45 -22.50 -11.89
N LEU A 443 26.88 -21.25 -12.19
CA LEU A 443 26.76 -20.71 -13.56
C LEU A 443 27.52 -21.54 -14.59
N ARG A 444 28.77 -21.94 -14.27
CA ARG A 444 29.57 -22.80 -15.12
C ARG A 444 28.87 -24.13 -15.40
N GLN A 445 28.35 -24.80 -14.36
CA GLN A 445 27.61 -26.05 -14.52
C GLN A 445 26.32 -25.88 -15.31
N ALA A 446 25.58 -24.79 -15.06
CA ALA A 446 24.31 -24.51 -15.76
C ALA A 446 24.51 -24.31 -17.28
N LEU A 447 25.64 -23.74 -17.70
CA LEU A 447 25.98 -23.56 -19.12
C LEU A 447 26.25 -24.88 -19.85
N GLU A 448 26.69 -25.92 -19.14
CA GLU A 448 26.94 -27.27 -19.66
C GLU A 448 25.67 -28.13 -19.69
N LEU A 449 24.60 -27.71 -18.98
CA LEU A 449 23.34 -28.45 -18.87
C LEU A 449 22.27 -27.92 -19.86
N PRO A 450 21.24 -28.70 -20.19
CA PRO A 450 20.22 -28.35 -21.16
C PRO A 450 19.14 -27.39 -20.59
N PHE A 451 19.57 -26.34 -19.90
CA PHE A 451 18.69 -25.24 -19.54
C PHE A 451 18.51 -24.28 -20.72
N GLY A 452 17.29 -23.92 -21.06
CA GLY A 452 17.01 -22.99 -22.14
C GLY A 452 17.40 -21.55 -21.75
N LEU A 453 17.07 -21.13 -20.52
CA LEU A 453 17.45 -19.83 -19.97
C LEU A 453 18.04 -19.98 -18.54
N ILE A 454 19.11 -19.22 -18.29
CA ILE A 454 19.82 -19.20 -17.01
C ILE A 454 19.68 -17.81 -16.40
N TYR A 455 19.05 -17.71 -15.25
CA TYR A 455 18.98 -16.47 -14.48
C TYR A 455 20.21 -16.35 -13.58
N ALA A 456 21.03 -15.34 -13.80
CA ALA A 456 22.28 -15.13 -13.09
C ALA A 456 22.38 -13.72 -12.49
N PRO A 457 22.79 -13.57 -11.22
CA PRO A 457 23.01 -12.26 -10.60
C PRO A 457 24.04 -11.44 -11.37
N ILE A 458 23.77 -10.14 -11.50
CA ILE A 458 24.59 -9.16 -12.21
C ILE A 458 26.08 -9.22 -11.83
N ARG A 459 26.40 -9.57 -10.57
CA ARG A 459 27.76 -9.65 -10.04
C ARG A 459 28.61 -10.81 -10.58
N LEU A 460 27.99 -11.82 -11.15
CA LEU A 460 28.67 -13.00 -11.70
C LEU A 460 29.06 -12.83 -13.16
N LEU A 461 28.66 -11.73 -13.80
CA LEU A 461 28.71 -11.55 -15.25
C LEU A 461 29.78 -10.53 -15.63
N ASP A 462 30.58 -10.88 -16.63
CA ASP A 462 31.63 -10.07 -17.21
C ASP A 462 31.77 -10.28 -18.73
N GLU A 463 32.76 -9.65 -19.34
CA GLU A 463 33.04 -9.76 -20.78
C GLU A 463 33.39 -11.18 -21.23
N ASN A 464 33.99 -11.99 -20.34
CA ASN A 464 34.46 -13.36 -20.61
C ASN A 464 33.36 -14.41 -20.36
N THR A 465 32.21 -14.04 -19.80
CA THR A 465 31.10 -14.96 -19.56
C THR A 465 30.59 -15.56 -20.88
N PRO A 466 30.64 -16.90 -21.07
CA PRO A 466 30.13 -17.54 -22.30
C PRO A 466 28.60 -17.63 -22.30
N GLY A 467 27.99 -17.94 -23.47
CA GLY A 467 26.56 -18.24 -23.62
C GLY A 467 25.64 -17.07 -23.20
N LYS A 468 26.02 -15.84 -23.48
CA LYS A 468 25.30 -14.62 -23.07
C LYS A 468 23.87 -14.56 -23.58
N ASP A 469 23.59 -15.18 -24.71
CA ASP A 469 22.27 -15.33 -25.34
C ASP A 469 21.31 -16.19 -24.51
N ARG A 470 21.84 -17.08 -23.67
CA ARG A 470 21.10 -17.94 -22.75
C ARG A 470 21.04 -17.41 -21.30
N ILE A 471 21.59 -16.22 -21.04
CA ILE A 471 21.66 -15.65 -19.69
C ILE A 471 20.72 -14.46 -19.60
N ALA A 472 19.79 -14.51 -18.65
CA ALA A 472 19.03 -13.36 -18.20
C ALA A 472 19.63 -12.82 -16.89
N VAL A 473 20.02 -11.55 -16.92
CA VAL A 473 20.64 -10.86 -15.79
C VAL A 473 19.61 -10.65 -14.67
N ILE A 474 19.96 -11.01 -13.43
CA ILE A 474 19.15 -10.68 -12.24
C ILE A 474 19.72 -9.39 -11.62
N PRO A 475 19.02 -8.25 -11.71
CA PRO A 475 19.37 -7.06 -10.96
C PRO A 475 19.18 -7.28 -9.45
N PRO A 476 20.03 -6.74 -8.58
CA PRO A 476 19.78 -6.71 -7.16
C PRO A 476 18.53 -5.88 -6.85
N PHE A 477 17.88 -6.16 -5.73
CA PHE A 477 16.86 -5.24 -5.21
C PHE A 477 17.53 -3.95 -4.78
N VAL A 478 17.13 -2.83 -5.37
CA VAL A 478 17.68 -1.49 -5.09
C VAL A 478 16.58 -0.53 -4.65
N LEU A 479 17.00 0.46 -3.87
CA LEU A 479 16.18 1.62 -3.50
C LEU A 479 16.62 2.83 -4.33
N GLN A 480 15.83 3.91 -4.28
CA GLN A 480 16.24 5.19 -4.84
C GLN A 480 17.63 5.59 -4.30
N GLY A 481 18.48 6.22 -5.12
CA GLY A 481 19.87 6.49 -4.82
C GLY A 481 20.86 5.41 -5.30
N GLU A 482 20.42 4.14 -5.39
CA GLU A 482 21.21 3.03 -5.96
C GLU A 482 20.86 2.77 -7.44
N GLU A 483 19.73 3.32 -7.90
CA GLU A 483 19.17 3.05 -9.23
C GLU A 483 20.10 3.47 -10.37
N GLU A 484 20.76 4.63 -10.25
CA GLU A 484 21.68 5.11 -11.29
C GLU A 484 22.93 4.22 -11.42
N HIS A 485 23.45 3.73 -10.29
CA HIS A 485 24.55 2.77 -10.32
C HIS A 485 24.15 1.45 -11.00
N LEU A 486 22.96 0.96 -10.68
CA LEU A 486 22.41 -0.22 -11.36
C LEU A 486 22.24 0.01 -12.86
N ARG A 487 21.70 1.16 -13.25
CA ARG A 487 21.51 1.56 -14.66
C ARG A 487 22.84 1.55 -15.43
N ASN A 488 23.87 2.14 -14.87
CA ASN A 488 25.20 2.17 -15.49
C ASN A 488 25.76 0.75 -15.63
N ARG A 489 25.62 -0.10 -14.63
CA ARG A 489 26.07 -1.49 -14.70
C ARG A 489 25.30 -2.31 -15.75
N LEU A 490 24.01 -2.09 -15.90
CA LEU A 490 23.19 -2.72 -16.94
C LEU A 490 23.66 -2.28 -18.34
N ARG A 491 23.95 -0.99 -18.56
CA ARG A 491 24.51 -0.49 -19.84
C ARG A 491 25.84 -1.15 -20.18
N GLU A 492 26.73 -1.29 -19.20
CA GLU A 492 28.00 -2.00 -19.39
C GLU A 492 27.77 -3.44 -19.84
N LEU A 493 26.91 -4.19 -19.17
CA LEU A 493 26.60 -5.58 -19.55
C LEU A 493 25.92 -5.67 -20.92
N HIS A 494 25.05 -4.72 -21.25
CA HIS A 494 24.45 -4.64 -22.58
C HIS A 494 25.52 -4.44 -23.64
N GLY A 495 26.50 -3.55 -23.40
CA GLY A 495 27.66 -3.38 -24.27
C GLY A 495 28.56 -4.62 -24.38
N MET A 496 28.56 -5.50 -23.40
CA MET A 496 29.24 -6.80 -23.42
C MET A 496 28.45 -7.89 -24.18
N GLY A 497 27.21 -7.61 -24.62
CA GLY A 497 26.37 -8.51 -25.41
C GLY A 497 25.29 -9.28 -24.62
N PHE A 498 25.03 -8.94 -23.37
CA PHE A 498 23.86 -9.42 -22.66
C PHE A 498 22.63 -8.64 -23.11
N THR A 499 21.53 -9.32 -23.41
CA THR A 499 20.30 -8.67 -23.91
C THR A 499 19.06 -8.99 -23.11
N ARG A 500 19.13 -9.93 -22.17
CA ARG A 500 18.00 -10.45 -21.38
C ARG A 500 18.17 -10.14 -19.91
N ALA A 501 17.10 -9.69 -19.24
CA ALA A 501 17.16 -9.44 -17.80
C ALA A 501 15.82 -9.78 -17.13
N MET A 502 15.88 -10.15 -15.83
CA MET A 502 14.72 -10.47 -15.03
C MET A 502 14.23 -9.23 -14.26
N ALA A 503 12.98 -8.83 -14.47
CA ALA A 503 12.32 -7.84 -13.63
C ALA A 503 11.69 -8.50 -12.39
N GLN A 504 12.06 -8.03 -11.21
CA GLN A 504 11.53 -8.50 -9.92
C GLN A 504 10.54 -7.50 -9.29
N THR A 505 10.52 -6.27 -9.76
CA THR A 505 9.63 -5.19 -9.32
C THR A 505 9.18 -4.37 -10.52
N LEU A 506 8.15 -3.57 -10.33
CA LEU A 506 7.68 -2.65 -11.36
C LEU A 506 8.76 -1.61 -11.74
N GLY A 507 9.59 -1.19 -10.77
CA GLY A 507 10.74 -0.33 -11.03
C GLY A 507 11.79 -0.98 -11.94
N HIS A 508 12.11 -2.26 -11.70
CA HIS A 508 12.99 -2.99 -12.61
C HIS A 508 12.44 -3.08 -14.03
N SER A 509 11.14 -3.34 -14.18
CA SER A 509 10.54 -3.43 -15.53
C SER A 509 10.67 -2.13 -16.31
N GLN A 510 10.44 -0.99 -15.67
CA GLN A 510 10.57 0.32 -16.31
C GLN A 510 12.03 0.62 -16.68
N LEU A 511 12.95 0.41 -15.73
CA LEU A 511 14.37 0.63 -15.95
C LEU A 511 14.91 -0.23 -17.09
N LEU A 512 14.60 -1.52 -17.11
CA LEU A 512 15.03 -2.45 -18.16
C LEU A 512 14.45 -2.08 -19.53
N LYS A 513 13.18 -1.65 -19.57
CA LYS A 513 12.51 -1.17 -20.78
C LYS A 513 13.20 0.07 -21.35
N GLU A 514 13.55 1.03 -20.51
CA GLU A 514 14.25 2.25 -20.88
C GLU A 514 15.65 1.96 -21.46
N GLU A 515 16.33 0.95 -20.93
CA GLU A 515 17.67 0.54 -21.36
C GLU A 515 17.66 -0.52 -22.51
N GLY A 516 16.49 -0.85 -23.08
CA GLY A 516 16.34 -1.70 -24.27
C GLY A 516 16.54 -3.20 -24.03
N TRP A 517 16.33 -3.69 -22.80
CA TRP A 517 16.45 -5.11 -22.46
C TRP A 517 15.21 -5.91 -22.83
N LEU A 518 15.39 -7.17 -23.20
CA LEU A 518 14.33 -8.18 -23.24
C LEU A 518 13.98 -8.59 -21.79
N ILE A 519 12.73 -8.38 -21.41
CA ILE A 519 12.32 -8.43 -20.00
C ILE A 519 11.66 -9.77 -19.67
N HIS A 520 12.22 -10.53 -18.75
CA HIS A 520 11.62 -11.73 -18.16
C HIS A 520 11.02 -11.39 -16.79
N GLY A 521 9.74 -11.70 -16.58
CA GLY A 521 9.07 -11.42 -15.30
C GLY A 521 9.42 -12.45 -14.22
N GLY A 522 9.97 -12.00 -13.10
CA GLY A 522 10.19 -12.84 -11.93
C GLY A 522 8.94 -13.02 -11.06
N HIS A 523 8.93 -14.03 -10.20
CA HIS A 523 7.82 -14.35 -9.30
C HIS A 523 7.39 -13.19 -8.37
N ARG A 524 8.31 -12.26 -8.08
CA ARG A 524 8.04 -11.07 -7.25
C ARG A 524 7.16 -10.03 -7.92
N MET A 525 6.89 -10.15 -9.22
CA MET A 525 5.87 -9.37 -9.91
C MET A 525 4.45 -9.73 -9.45
N ASN A 526 4.28 -10.82 -8.69
CA ASN A 526 3.02 -11.29 -8.12
C ASN A 526 1.90 -11.50 -9.17
N VAL A 527 2.24 -11.94 -10.37
CA VAL A 527 1.27 -12.26 -11.42
C VAL A 527 0.51 -13.53 -11.04
N ILE A 528 -0.80 -13.43 -10.88
CA ILE A 528 -1.65 -14.52 -10.34
C ILE A 528 -3.03 -14.62 -11.01
N ASN A 529 -3.30 -13.79 -12.01
CA ASN A 529 -4.53 -13.78 -12.80
C ASN A 529 -4.28 -13.39 -14.25
N SER A 530 -5.26 -13.63 -15.10
CA SER A 530 -5.18 -13.41 -16.55
C SER A 530 -5.03 -11.94 -16.93
N TYR A 531 -5.65 -11.03 -16.19
CA TYR A 531 -5.53 -9.59 -16.46
C TYR A 531 -4.14 -9.06 -16.10
N SER A 532 -3.51 -9.55 -15.04
CA SER A 532 -2.13 -9.18 -14.69
C SER A 532 -1.13 -9.72 -15.71
N ALA A 533 -1.34 -10.94 -16.25
CA ALA A 533 -0.54 -11.48 -17.34
C ALA A 533 -0.68 -10.66 -18.62
N GLU A 534 -1.89 -10.21 -18.96
CA GLU A 534 -2.14 -9.30 -20.08
C GLU A 534 -1.42 -7.96 -19.93
N VAL A 535 -1.44 -7.39 -18.72
CA VAL A 535 -0.69 -6.14 -18.44
C VAL A 535 0.80 -6.33 -18.65
N CYS A 536 1.38 -7.45 -18.20
CA CYS A 536 2.78 -7.78 -18.43
C CYS A 536 3.10 -7.88 -19.94
N GLY A 537 2.28 -8.59 -20.70
CA GLY A 537 2.46 -8.67 -22.17
C GLY A 537 2.40 -7.31 -22.85
N ARG A 538 1.43 -6.45 -22.48
CA ARG A 538 1.30 -5.09 -23.02
C ARG A 538 2.46 -4.18 -22.58
N PHE A 539 3.05 -4.42 -21.41
CA PHE A 539 4.23 -3.68 -20.94
C PHE A 539 5.49 -4.03 -21.72
N GLY A 540 5.52 -5.22 -22.38
CA GLY A 540 6.62 -5.69 -23.20
C GLY A 540 7.45 -6.81 -22.57
N PHE A 541 6.88 -7.59 -21.67
CA PHE A 541 7.55 -8.78 -21.13
C PHE A 541 7.58 -9.91 -22.17
N GLU A 542 8.72 -10.60 -22.25
CA GLU A 542 8.89 -11.81 -23.08
C GLU A 542 8.13 -13.00 -22.47
N ASP A 543 8.13 -13.11 -21.16
CA ASP A 543 7.47 -14.15 -20.37
C ASP A 543 7.34 -13.74 -18.89
N VAL A 544 6.66 -14.58 -18.09
CA VAL A 544 6.49 -14.32 -16.65
C VAL A 544 6.52 -15.60 -15.84
N THR A 545 7.25 -15.59 -14.73
CA THR A 545 7.15 -16.58 -13.64
C THR A 545 6.01 -16.18 -12.71
N LEU A 546 4.96 -17.01 -12.66
CA LEU A 546 3.76 -16.76 -11.85
C LEU A 546 4.06 -16.80 -10.35
N SER A 547 3.20 -16.14 -9.57
CA SER A 547 3.30 -16.15 -8.12
C SER A 547 3.08 -17.55 -7.56
N PHE A 548 3.93 -17.99 -6.63
CA PHE A 548 3.77 -19.27 -5.93
C PHE A 548 2.71 -19.25 -4.81
N GLU A 549 1.96 -18.16 -4.65
CA GLU A 549 0.84 -18.08 -3.69
C GLU A 549 -0.46 -18.72 -4.22
N GLY A 550 -0.56 -19.00 -5.52
CA GLY A 550 -1.67 -19.76 -6.10
C GLY A 550 -1.43 -21.27 -6.09
N THR A 551 -2.51 -22.07 -6.16
CA THR A 551 -2.38 -23.50 -6.44
C THR A 551 -1.94 -23.73 -7.89
N ALA A 552 -1.23 -24.83 -8.14
CA ALA A 552 -0.82 -25.17 -9.50
C ALA A 552 -2.02 -25.28 -10.47
N ALA A 553 -3.17 -25.75 -9.99
CA ALA A 553 -4.39 -25.80 -10.79
C ALA A 553 -4.91 -24.40 -11.15
N GLN A 554 -5.02 -23.48 -10.19
CA GLN A 554 -5.43 -22.09 -10.44
C GLN A 554 -4.48 -21.39 -11.41
N LEU A 555 -3.16 -21.57 -11.21
CA LEU A 555 -2.13 -20.96 -12.06
C LEU A 555 -2.15 -21.52 -13.49
N ALA A 556 -2.51 -22.80 -13.66
CA ALA A 556 -2.62 -23.43 -14.98
C ALA A 556 -3.79 -22.87 -15.81
N GLU A 557 -4.84 -22.35 -15.17
CA GLU A 557 -6.02 -21.77 -15.84
C GLU A 557 -5.78 -20.34 -16.35
N ILE A 558 -4.72 -19.65 -15.87
CA ILE A 558 -4.42 -18.27 -16.26
C ILE A 558 -4.26 -18.17 -17.79
N GLN A 559 -5.05 -17.32 -18.42
CA GLN A 559 -4.91 -16.94 -19.81
C GLN A 559 -3.80 -15.89 -19.94
N SER A 560 -2.80 -16.12 -20.76
CA SER A 560 -1.66 -15.21 -20.90
C SER A 560 -1.32 -15.00 -22.38
N PRO A 561 -1.04 -13.77 -22.83
CA PRO A 561 -0.55 -13.51 -24.17
C PRO A 561 0.95 -13.84 -24.34
N ILE A 562 1.65 -14.11 -23.26
CA ILE A 562 3.09 -14.43 -23.21
C ILE A 562 3.32 -15.75 -22.48
N PRO A 563 4.43 -16.45 -22.72
CA PRO A 563 4.80 -17.67 -22.01
C PRO A 563 4.78 -17.48 -20.47
N ARG A 564 4.32 -18.49 -19.76
CA ARG A 564 4.19 -18.48 -18.30
C ARG A 564 4.83 -19.70 -17.66
N GLY A 565 5.51 -19.49 -16.55
CA GLY A 565 6.18 -20.56 -15.82
C GLY A 565 5.97 -20.49 -14.32
N ILE A 566 6.50 -21.50 -13.62
CA ILE A 566 6.47 -21.59 -12.15
C ILE A 566 7.84 -21.95 -11.60
N ILE A 567 8.06 -21.68 -10.29
CA ILE A 567 9.20 -22.22 -9.57
C ILE A 567 8.88 -23.67 -9.22
N ALA A 568 9.71 -24.62 -9.66
CA ALA A 568 9.52 -26.04 -9.39
C ALA A 568 10.50 -26.60 -8.34
N TYR A 569 11.63 -25.93 -8.11
CA TYR A 569 12.66 -26.33 -7.15
C TYR A 569 13.27 -25.14 -6.44
N GLY A 570 13.69 -25.33 -5.20
CA GLY A 570 14.57 -24.47 -4.45
C GLY A 570 13.95 -23.90 -3.17
N ARG A 571 14.71 -23.07 -2.46
CA ARG A 571 14.23 -22.39 -1.25
C ARG A 571 13.37 -21.21 -1.63
N LEU A 572 12.07 -21.27 -1.28
CA LEU A 572 11.16 -20.14 -1.52
C LEU A 572 11.55 -18.95 -0.63
N PRO A 573 11.49 -17.72 -1.17
CA PRO A 573 11.71 -16.52 -0.37
C PRO A 573 10.58 -16.33 0.64
N LEU A 574 10.94 -15.97 1.87
CA LEU A 574 9.98 -15.61 2.93
C LEU A 574 9.79 -14.09 3.02
N MET A 575 10.88 -13.34 2.96
CA MET A 575 10.86 -11.87 2.94
C MET A 575 12.20 -11.30 2.48
N ILE A 576 12.15 -10.07 1.98
CA ILE A 576 13.32 -9.25 1.71
C ILE A 576 13.30 -8.03 2.61
N MET A 577 14.45 -7.63 3.16
CA MET A 577 14.55 -6.59 4.18
C MET A 577 15.67 -5.62 3.88
N ARG A 578 15.49 -4.36 4.27
CA ARG A 578 16.55 -3.34 4.29
C ARG A 578 17.44 -3.45 5.55
N ARG A 579 16.91 -4.01 6.63
CA ARG A 579 17.64 -4.21 7.91
C ARG A 579 18.13 -5.65 8.03
N CYS A 580 19.43 -5.82 8.30
CA CYS A 580 20.01 -7.16 8.48
C CYS A 580 19.64 -7.74 9.84
N PRO A 581 18.97 -8.91 9.92
CA PRO A 581 18.61 -9.54 11.18
C PRO A 581 19.86 -10.09 11.92
N VAL A 582 20.93 -10.40 11.17
CA VAL A 582 22.17 -10.91 11.73
C VAL A 582 23.00 -9.82 12.40
N SER A 583 23.07 -8.61 11.86
CA SER A 583 23.78 -7.49 12.47
C SER A 583 22.94 -6.63 13.42
N GLY A 584 21.64 -6.62 13.21
CA GLY A 584 20.72 -5.72 13.90
C GLY A 584 20.72 -4.28 13.37
N GLY A 585 21.37 -4.02 12.25
CA GLY A 585 21.48 -2.70 11.62
C GLY A 585 21.42 -2.78 10.10
N ALA A 586 22.07 -1.84 9.41
CA ALA A 586 22.18 -1.86 7.96
C ALA A 586 22.88 -3.15 7.47
N PRO A 587 22.56 -3.63 6.26
CA PRO A 587 23.32 -4.69 5.60
C PRO A 587 24.81 -4.33 5.48
N CYS A 588 25.66 -5.36 5.37
CA CYS A 588 27.13 -5.16 5.37
C CYS A 588 27.67 -4.61 4.03
N GLY A 589 26.82 -4.39 3.03
CA GLY A 589 27.22 -3.94 1.69
C GLY A 589 27.84 -5.04 0.81
N ARG A 590 28.11 -6.23 1.38
CA ARG A 590 28.67 -7.36 0.64
C ARG A 590 27.57 -8.31 0.19
N VAL A 591 27.75 -8.91 -0.98
CA VAL A 591 26.91 -10.02 -1.45
C VAL A 591 27.59 -11.32 -1.06
N HIS A 592 26.90 -12.15 -0.31
CA HIS A 592 27.41 -13.45 0.11
C HIS A 592 26.25 -14.42 0.41
N LEU A 593 26.53 -15.70 0.24
CA LEU A 593 25.69 -16.77 0.75
C LEU A 593 25.74 -16.76 2.29
N TYR A 594 24.74 -17.31 2.91
CA TYR A 594 24.56 -17.28 4.35
C TYR A 594 25.74 -17.90 5.13
N ASP A 595 26.45 -18.89 4.62
CA ASP A 595 27.59 -19.54 5.28
C ASP A 595 28.88 -18.66 5.27
N ASP A 596 28.96 -17.68 4.39
CA ASP A 596 30.12 -16.79 4.23
C ASP A 596 29.98 -15.49 5.04
N CYS A 597 28.99 -15.36 5.92
CA CYS A 597 28.74 -14.14 6.65
C CYS A 597 29.86 -13.70 7.59
N GLY A 598 30.77 -14.57 8.00
CA GLY A 598 31.91 -14.23 8.85
C GLY A 598 31.53 -13.58 10.20
N ARG A 599 30.27 -13.52 10.56
CA ARG A 599 29.76 -13.01 11.84
C ARG A 599 29.46 -14.19 12.76
N THR A 600 29.72 -14.02 14.05
CA THR A 600 29.72 -15.06 15.07
C THR A 600 28.38 -15.76 15.32
N CYS A 601 27.29 -15.26 14.78
CA CYS A 601 25.94 -15.84 15.00
C CYS A 601 25.41 -16.71 13.85
N GLY A 602 26.27 -17.09 12.89
CA GLY A 602 25.83 -17.85 11.70
C GLY A 602 24.98 -16.99 10.77
N SER A 603 24.59 -17.58 9.64
CA SER A 603 23.85 -16.92 8.57
C SER A 603 22.39 -17.34 8.51
N HIS A 604 21.79 -17.65 9.62
CA HIS A 604 20.39 -18.02 9.71
C HIS A 604 19.74 -17.41 10.95
N ILE A 605 18.42 -17.26 10.87
CA ILE A 605 17.59 -16.97 12.03
C ILE A 605 16.81 -18.22 12.42
N CYS A 606 16.54 -18.36 13.71
CA CYS A 606 15.81 -19.52 14.24
C CYS A 606 14.44 -19.11 14.75
N ASP A 607 13.43 -19.92 14.47
CA ASP A 607 12.12 -19.80 15.11
C ASP A 607 12.09 -20.52 16.48
N ARG A 608 10.97 -20.43 17.19
CA ARG A 608 10.74 -21.07 18.50
C ARG A 608 10.78 -22.61 18.46
N ARG A 609 10.73 -23.24 17.27
CA ARG A 609 10.78 -24.68 17.06
C ARG A 609 12.18 -25.16 16.68
N GLY A 610 13.14 -24.24 16.55
CA GLY A 610 14.50 -24.53 16.13
C GLY A 610 14.67 -24.65 14.61
N ASN A 611 13.67 -24.29 13.80
CA ASN A 611 13.84 -24.25 12.36
C ASN A 611 14.80 -23.13 11.98
N GLN A 612 15.83 -23.48 11.23
CA GLN A 612 16.86 -22.54 10.76
C GLN A 612 16.49 -22.00 9.38
N MET A 613 16.25 -20.70 9.29
CA MET A 613 15.94 -20.02 8.05
C MET A 613 17.19 -19.34 7.52
N PRO A 614 17.69 -19.77 6.35
CA PRO A 614 18.87 -19.16 5.74
C PRO A 614 18.66 -17.68 5.41
N VAL A 615 19.71 -16.88 5.62
CA VAL A 615 19.73 -15.44 5.33
C VAL A 615 20.71 -15.19 4.19
N LEU A 616 20.18 -14.74 3.04
CA LEU A 616 20.95 -14.43 1.85
C LEU A 616 21.18 -12.91 1.77
N CYS A 617 22.44 -12.48 1.67
CA CYS A 617 22.78 -11.07 1.56
C CYS A 617 22.91 -10.65 0.10
N GLY A 618 22.17 -9.63 -0.29
CA GLY A 618 22.16 -9.04 -1.64
C GLY A 618 22.88 -7.69 -1.75
N GLY A 619 23.75 -7.35 -0.78
CA GLY A 619 24.42 -6.05 -0.71
C GLY A 619 23.65 -5.06 0.13
N SER A 620 22.73 -4.32 -0.44
CA SER A 620 21.88 -3.32 0.24
C SER A 620 20.62 -3.92 0.88
N SER A 621 20.30 -5.17 0.57
CA SER A 621 19.15 -5.89 1.10
C SER A 621 19.51 -7.29 1.59
N VAL A 622 18.63 -7.87 2.39
CA VAL A 622 18.78 -9.21 2.95
C VAL A 622 17.51 -9.99 2.72
N GLU A 623 17.64 -11.23 2.25
CA GLU A 623 16.53 -12.13 2.00
C GLU A 623 16.53 -13.27 3.01
N ILE A 624 15.37 -13.57 3.61
CA ILE A 624 15.16 -14.77 4.43
C ILE A 624 14.51 -15.82 3.55
N LEU A 625 15.08 -17.03 3.56
CA LEU A 625 14.63 -18.16 2.76
C LEU A 625 13.91 -19.21 3.62
N ASN A 626 13.02 -19.97 2.99
CA ASN A 626 12.37 -21.12 3.64
C ASN A 626 13.40 -22.19 4.00
N PRO A 627 13.33 -22.78 5.21
CA PRO A 627 14.23 -23.86 5.61
C PRO A 627 14.08 -25.11 4.72
N ASP A 628 12.87 -25.41 4.27
CA ASP A 628 12.59 -26.57 3.44
C ASP A 628 12.68 -26.26 1.94
N LEU A 629 13.24 -27.19 1.18
CA LEU A 629 13.29 -27.13 -0.28
C LEU A 629 11.91 -27.41 -0.89
N LEU A 630 11.44 -26.53 -1.76
CA LEU A 630 10.37 -26.86 -2.70
C LEU A 630 10.90 -27.90 -3.68
N ILE A 631 10.21 -29.03 -3.84
CA ILE A 631 10.54 -30.05 -4.84
C ILE A 631 9.23 -30.53 -5.49
N MET A 632 9.18 -30.52 -6.83
CA MET A 632 8.00 -30.90 -7.62
C MET A 632 8.27 -32.07 -8.58
N SER A 633 9.43 -32.73 -8.50
CA SER A 633 9.89 -33.74 -9.45
C SER A 633 8.98 -34.98 -9.58
N ASP A 634 8.23 -35.35 -8.55
CA ASP A 634 7.23 -36.43 -8.57
C ASP A 634 5.80 -35.91 -8.85
N ARG A 635 5.68 -34.66 -9.27
CA ARG A 635 4.40 -33.96 -9.55
C ARG A 635 4.40 -33.32 -10.93
N MET A 636 5.06 -33.92 -11.89
CA MET A 636 5.25 -33.35 -13.23
C MET A 636 3.94 -32.99 -13.91
N LYS A 637 2.85 -33.74 -13.73
CA LYS A 637 1.50 -33.40 -14.21
C LYS A 637 1.01 -32.02 -13.77
N SER A 638 1.53 -31.50 -12.65
CA SER A 638 1.21 -30.15 -12.17
C SER A 638 2.19 -29.09 -12.69
N VAL A 639 3.31 -29.49 -13.31
CA VAL A 639 4.34 -28.62 -13.88
C VAL A 639 4.20 -28.51 -15.40
N GLU A 640 3.88 -29.60 -16.08
CA GLU A 640 3.71 -29.67 -17.54
C GLU A 640 2.71 -28.67 -18.16
N PRO A 641 1.64 -28.20 -17.48
CA PRO A 641 0.74 -27.20 -18.07
C PRO A 641 1.40 -25.85 -18.38
N PHE A 642 2.56 -25.55 -17.79
CA PHE A 642 3.29 -24.30 -17.99
C PHE A 642 4.27 -24.39 -19.16
N ASP A 643 4.70 -23.25 -19.71
CA ASP A 643 5.67 -23.20 -20.82
C ASP A 643 7.08 -23.49 -20.34
N PHE A 644 7.40 -23.10 -19.07
CA PHE A 644 8.69 -23.37 -18.45
C PHE A 644 8.57 -23.58 -16.95
N ALA A 645 9.60 -24.19 -16.37
CA ALA A 645 9.76 -24.27 -14.93
C ALA A 645 11.18 -23.85 -14.51
N VAL A 646 11.26 -23.15 -13.37
CA VAL A 646 12.50 -22.61 -12.83
C VAL A 646 13.00 -23.52 -11.69
N LEU A 647 14.23 -24.01 -11.80
CA LEU A 647 14.97 -24.65 -10.72
C LEU A 647 15.88 -23.58 -10.08
N LYS A 648 15.53 -23.15 -8.87
CA LYS A 648 16.23 -22.11 -8.15
C LYS A 648 17.29 -22.71 -7.22
N PHE A 649 18.54 -22.66 -7.64
CA PHE A 649 19.68 -23.14 -6.86
C PHE A 649 20.16 -22.06 -5.89
N THR A 650 20.58 -22.46 -4.69
CA THR A 650 21.14 -21.58 -3.66
C THR A 650 22.49 -22.08 -3.16
N ASP A 651 22.50 -23.17 -2.40
CA ASP A 651 23.67 -23.77 -1.76
C ASP A 651 24.06 -25.16 -2.36
N GLU A 652 23.33 -25.59 -3.37
CA GLU A 652 23.63 -26.85 -4.06
C GLU A 652 24.99 -26.75 -4.76
N GLN A 653 25.87 -27.76 -4.51
CA GLN A 653 27.19 -27.86 -5.13
C GLN A 653 27.13 -28.45 -6.53
N GLU A 654 26.15 -29.32 -6.81
CA GLU A 654 25.98 -30.01 -8.07
C GLU A 654 24.54 -29.81 -8.59
N LEU A 655 24.41 -29.28 -9.80
CA LEU A 655 23.11 -29.00 -10.43
C LEU A 655 22.54 -30.21 -11.15
N LYS A 656 23.43 -31.02 -11.77
CA LYS A 656 23.03 -32.17 -12.60
C LYS A 656 22.14 -33.18 -11.86
N PRO A 657 22.43 -33.61 -10.62
CA PRO A 657 21.57 -34.56 -9.89
C PRO A 657 20.15 -34.05 -9.70
N VAL A 658 19.99 -32.73 -9.45
CA VAL A 658 18.67 -32.11 -9.33
C VAL A 658 17.94 -32.12 -10.66
N LEU A 659 18.58 -31.71 -11.75
CA LEU A 659 17.97 -31.74 -13.06
C LEU A 659 17.60 -33.16 -13.49
N ASP A 660 18.49 -34.15 -13.27
CA ASP A 660 18.23 -35.57 -13.57
C ASP A 660 17.03 -36.12 -12.78
N MET A 661 16.78 -35.61 -11.57
CA MET A 661 15.60 -35.96 -10.77
C MET A 661 14.29 -35.55 -11.49
N TYR A 662 14.27 -34.36 -12.12
CA TYR A 662 13.12 -33.88 -12.88
C TYR A 662 12.97 -34.53 -14.25
N LEU A 663 14.08 -34.77 -14.95
CA LEU A 663 14.06 -35.44 -16.26
C LEU A 663 13.61 -36.90 -16.18
N ASN A 664 13.70 -37.52 -15.00
CA ASN A 664 13.35 -38.94 -14.79
C ASN A 664 12.18 -39.12 -13.81
N ASP A 665 11.42 -38.08 -13.47
CA ASP A 665 10.26 -38.10 -12.57
C ASP A 665 10.56 -38.80 -11.23
N ARG A 666 11.79 -38.63 -10.71
CA ARG A 666 12.23 -39.34 -9.50
C ARG A 666 11.60 -38.73 -8.25
N LYS A 667 11.16 -39.64 -7.37
CA LYS A 667 10.66 -39.24 -6.06
C LYS A 667 11.79 -38.65 -5.21
N PRO A 668 11.63 -37.45 -4.61
CA PRO A 668 12.65 -36.87 -3.76
C PRO A 668 12.78 -37.60 -2.42
N ASN A 669 13.98 -37.57 -1.84
CA ASN A 669 14.27 -38.08 -0.51
C ASN A 669 14.43 -36.91 0.48
N GLY A 670 14.07 -37.12 1.76
CA GLY A 670 14.28 -36.18 2.86
C GLY A 670 13.10 -35.19 3.09
N ALA A 671 13.34 -34.21 3.94
CA ALA A 671 12.38 -33.15 4.24
C ALA A 671 12.20 -32.21 3.03
N LEU A 672 10.95 -31.93 2.68
CA LEU A 672 10.61 -31.09 1.55
C LEU A 672 9.29 -30.36 1.78
N THR A 673 9.08 -29.28 1.04
CA THR A 673 7.77 -28.61 0.94
C THR A 673 7.24 -28.69 -0.49
N ARG A 674 5.92 -28.61 -0.61
CA ARG A 674 5.23 -28.34 -1.89
C ARG A 674 4.83 -26.87 -2.01
N GLY A 675 5.31 -26.03 -1.12
CA GLY A 675 4.89 -24.63 -1.06
C GLY A 675 3.37 -24.53 -0.88
N LEU A 676 2.76 -23.72 -1.71
CA LEU A 676 1.30 -23.49 -1.73
C LEU A 676 0.60 -24.17 -2.92
N TYR A 677 1.33 -24.88 -3.79
CA TYR A 677 0.80 -25.41 -5.04
C TYR A 677 -0.36 -26.42 -4.90
N PHE A 678 -0.55 -27.03 -3.72
CA PHE A 678 -1.66 -27.97 -3.49
C PHE A 678 -2.65 -27.51 -2.43
N ARG A 679 -2.32 -26.47 -1.67
CA ARG A 679 -3.23 -25.95 -0.63
C ARG A 679 -3.66 -24.51 -0.87
N GLY A 680 -2.93 -23.77 -1.71
CA GLY A 680 -3.14 -22.35 -1.92
C GLY A 680 -2.78 -21.48 -0.71
N ALA A 681 -2.92 -20.18 -0.88
CA ALA A 681 -2.98 -19.22 0.20
C ALA A 681 -4.40 -18.64 0.27
N GLU A 682 -4.97 -18.63 1.49
CA GLU A 682 -6.28 -18.02 1.74
C GLU A 682 -6.24 -16.50 1.55
#